data_c7691d52ca2d56f9738f1b1dbd199954
#
_entry.id   c7691d52ca2d56f9738f1b1dbd199954
#
_cell.length_a   1.000
_cell.length_b   1.000
_cell.length_c   1.000
_cell.angle_alpha   90.00
_cell.angle_beta   90.00
_cell.angle_gamma   90.00
#
_symmetry.space_group_name_H-M   'P 1'
#
loop_
_entity.id
_entity.type
_entity.pdbx_description
1 polymer ?
#
loop_
_entity_poly.entity_id
_entity_poly.type
_entity_poly.pdbx_seq_one_letter_code
_entity_poly.pdbx_strand_id
1 'polypeptide(L)'
;MAKHSLVIVESPAKAKTIGKYLGKEFEVKACMGHLRDLPKSTLGVDLEHDFEPVYKPIKGKEDIIADLKKSAKSAEMVYLATDPDREGEAISWHLKQLLNLPDEKTRRVTFNEITKNVVQESIREPRDIDQKLVDAQQARRILDRIVGYELSPLLWKKIRRGLSAGRVQSVATRMVDDRDREIEEFKPEEYWTLDANLFGDDAKKLPFAARYHGKDGKKAELKSAEDVDAVVHETEHAPFTVKTVKRTDKQRSPSPPFTTSTMQQEASRKLSMTPRRTMAIAQQLYEGVDIEGEGTVGLITYMRTVSLRISEEALASAKTFIRGRYGEHYAQTHRYKAKAGAQDAHEAIRPSNVNWTPEQLKKDLTGEQYRLYRLVWSRFLASQMANAVYDSVAVEVEAAGHSFRASSSSLKFSGYTAVYEEGKDEEKEEKESPLPALREGEPLTLKDFDREQHFTQPPAHYTDATLIRAMEEQGIGRPSTYAPTVSTILDREYVVKEGKYLRITNLGRVVTALMKERFSDIADLKFTANMEQRLDSVEEGKTAWKDVLREFYGDFEQDLENAEKALDGTRIKVPDEVSEEICPECGRNLVVKSGRFGRFLACPGYPECTFTMPLVVEMPGRCPKCGGRLMKRTGNSKKTGKQYTYYCCEHVNSKDETAKCDFMTWDVPVKDDCPVCGHTMFKKAGRGFKKPFCINPECSNFLPEEKRGYPRKKAADSAEGAEPAAAAEETAEKKPARRTAAAKKADTAKTAAKKSAAKKPAAAKTAAKKPAAKKETASKAAAKTTSTRKTAAKKTVASKAKKPAGKE
;
A
#
# COMPACT_ATOMS: atom_id res chain seq x y z
N MET A 1 10.04 -43.93 26.37
CA MET A 1 9.64 -42.53 26.11
C MET A 1 8.34 -42.60 25.33
N ALA A 2 7.34 -41.85 25.70
CA ALA A 2 6.12 -41.78 24.90
C ALA A 2 6.48 -41.25 23.49
N LYS A 3 6.02 -41.97 22.47
CA LYS A 3 6.18 -41.54 21.08
C LYS A 3 5.42 -40.24 20.89
N HIS A 4 6.09 -39.17 20.45
CA HIS A 4 5.48 -37.87 20.17
C HIS A 4 5.73 -37.48 18.73
N SER A 5 4.80 -36.71 18.16
CA SER A 5 4.91 -36.14 16.83
C SER A 5 5.41 -34.69 16.89
N LEU A 6 6.23 -34.27 15.91
CA LEU A 6 6.71 -32.91 15.79
C LEU A 6 5.89 -32.18 14.73
N VAL A 7 5.39 -30.99 15.05
CA VAL A 7 4.73 -30.08 14.10
C VAL A 7 5.60 -28.84 13.95
N ILE A 8 6.03 -28.53 12.72
CA ILE A 8 6.87 -27.36 12.43
C ILE A 8 6.03 -26.32 11.70
N VAL A 9 5.97 -25.11 12.24
CA VAL A 9 5.26 -23.94 11.70
C VAL A 9 6.21 -22.76 11.48
N GLU A 10 5.77 -21.68 10.78
CA GLU A 10 6.66 -20.55 10.48
C GLU A 10 6.89 -19.64 11.68
N SER A 11 5.89 -19.44 12.53
CA SER A 11 5.93 -18.40 13.54
C SER A 11 5.63 -18.91 14.95
N PRO A 12 6.17 -18.26 16.00
CA PRO A 12 5.85 -18.59 17.39
C PRO A 12 4.38 -18.39 17.73
N ALA A 13 3.69 -17.45 17.08
CA ALA A 13 2.26 -17.22 17.27
C ALA A 13 1.47 -18.45 16.84
N LYS A 14 1.73 -18.96 15.62
CA LYS A 14 1.15 -20.24 15.15
C LYS A 14 1.48 -21.40 16.08
N ALA A 15 2.74 -21.51 16.51
CA ALA A 15 3.15 -22.59 17.41
C ALA A 15 2.34 -22.58 18.71
N LYS A 16 2.11 -21.40 19.29
CA LYS A 16 1.28 -21.23 20.50
C LYS A 16 -0.17 -21.64 20.25
N THR A 17 -0.77 -21.15 19.16
CA THR A 17 -2.17 -21.43 18.80
C THR A 17 -2.40 -22.89 18.51
N ILE A 18 -1.61 -23.49 17.61
CA ILE A 18 -1.74 -24.88 17.16
C ILE A 18 -1.40 -25.86 18.30
N GLY A 19 -0.35 -25.58 19.09
CA GLY A 19 0.03 -26.41 20.23
C GLY A 19 -1.08 -26.55 21.27
N LYS A 20 -1.88 -25.48 21.47
CA LYS A 20 -3.07 -25.52 22.33
C LYS A 20 -4.15 -26.49 21.80
N TYR A 21 -4.30 -26.59 20.49
CA TYR A 21 -5.36 -27.43 19.87
C TYR A 21 -4.98 -28.90 19.73
N LEU A 22 -3.69 -29.21 19.57
CA LEU A 22 -3.20 -30.58 19.35
C LEU A 22 -2.91 -31.36 20.64
N GLY A 23 -2.67 -30.69 21.78
CA GLY A 23 -2.41 -31.35 23.03
C GLY A 23 -0.98 -31.86 23.21
N LYS A 24 -0.77 -32.69 24.26
CA LYS A 24 0.56 -33.13 24.73
C LYS A 24 1.28 -34.15 23.84
N GLU A 25 0.57 -34.78 22.93
CA GLU A 25 1.11 -35.78 22.01
C GLU A 25 1.91 -35.15 20.87
N PHE A 26 1.79 -33.85 20.71
CA PHE A 26 2.45 -33.07 19.66
C PHE A 26 3.39 -32.01 20.26
N GLU A 27 4.64 -32.07 19.84
CA GLU A 27 5.58 -30.97 20.05
C GLU A 27 5.45 -29.96 18.88
N VAL A 28 5.04 -28.72 19.15
CA VAL A 28 4.88 -27.70 18.09
C VAL A 28 6.01 -26.69 18.20
N LYS A 29 6.79 -26.53 17.12
CA LYS A 29 7.94 -25.64 17.04
C LYS A 29 7.86 -24.68 15.86
N ALA A 30 8.45 -23.50 16.01
CA ALA A 30 8.53 -22.50 14.95
C ALA A 30 9.90 -22.50 14.28
N CYS A 31 9.93 -22.52 12.93
CA CYS A 31 11.16 -22.36 12.15
C CYS A 31 11.54 -20.90 11.93
N MET A 32 10.69 -19.94 12.28
CA MET A 32 10.92 -18.51 12.10
C MET A 32 11.13 -18.09 10.63
N GLY A 33 10.36 -18.67 9.71
CA GLY A 33 10.46 -18.48 8.26
C GLY A 33 11.51 -19.34 7.60
N HIS A 34 12.06 -18.93 6.47
CA HIS A 34 13.09 -19.70 5.76
C HIS A 34 14.33 -19.94 6.62
N LEU A 35 14.85 -21.17 6.56
CA LEU A 35 16.11 -21.56 7.22
C LEU A 35 17.27 -21.72 6.25
N ARG A 36 17.00 -21.87 4.94
CA ARG A 36 18.02 -21.81 3.89
C ARG A 36 17.53 -20.96 2.72
N ASP A 37 18.46 -20.35 2.00
CA ASP A 37 18.19 -19.50 0.84
C ASP A 37 19.42 -19.46 -0.06
N LEU A 38 19.31 -18.82 -1.23
CA LEU A 38 20.42 -18.49 -2.10
C LEU A 38 21.43 -17.58 -1.35
N PRO A 39 22.74 -17.71 -1.58
CA PRO A 39 23.77 -16.90 -0.93
C PRO A 39 23.55 -15.39 -1.18
N LYS A 40 23.80 -14.55 -0.18
CA LYS A 40 23.60 -13.10 -0.34
C LYS A 40 24.68 -12.42 -1.17
N SER A 41 25.90 -12.98 -1.20
CA SER A 41 27.09 -12.37 -1.80
C SER A 41 27.43 -12.87 -3.19
N THR A 42 26.72 -13.87 -3.69
CA THR A 42 26.93 -14.46 -5.02
C THR A 42 25.56 -14.68 -5.68
N LEU A 43 25.52 -14.90 -6.98
CA LEU A 43 24.29 -15.23 -7.69
C LEU A 43 23.61 -16.47 -7.05
N GLY A 44 24.39 -17.48 -6.79
CA GLY A 44 23.92 -18.72 -6.16
C GLY A 44 23.05 -19.57 -7.07
N VAL A 45 23.12 -19.36 -8.35
CA VAL A 45 22.47 -20.11 -9.42
C VAL A 45 23.54 -20.44 -10.44
N ASP A 46 23.62 -21.68 -10.85
CA ASP A 46 24.52 -22.14 -11.89
C ASP A 46 23.83 -21.96 -13.26
N LEU A 47 24.26 -20.97 -14.00
CA LEU A 47 23.66 -20.61 -15.30
C LEU A 47 24.08 -21.57 -16.42
N GLU A 48 25.25 -22.19 -16.30
CA GLU A 48 25.80 -23.14 -17.27
C GLU A 48 25.21 -24.54 -17.11
N HIS A 49 24.87 -24.94 -15.86
CA HIS A 49 24.29 -26.24 -15.53
C HIS A 49 22.80 -26.12 -15.18
N ASP A 50 22.04 -25.60 -16.13
CA ASP A 50 20.59 -25.67 -16.15
C ASP A 50 19.89 -25.01 -14.93
N PHE A 51 20.43 -23.86 -14.51
CA PHE A 51 19.90 -23.00 -13.44
C PHE A 51 19.84 -23.69 -12.04
N GLU A 52 20.72 -24.66 -11.79
CA GLU A 52 20.75 -25.33 -10.50
C GLU A 52 21.04 -24.35 -9.34
N PRO A 53 20.13 -24.27 -8.33
CA PRO A 53 20.29 -23.36 -7.21
C PRO A 53 21.18 -23.94 -6.11
N VAL A 54 22.15 -23.15 -5.67
CA VAL A 54 23.03 -23.48 -4.54
C VAL A 54 22.47 -22.91 -3.25
N TYR A 55 21.59 -23.65 -2.59
CA TYR A 55 20.99 -23.22 -1.33
C TYR A 55 21.95 -23.42 -0.14
N LYS A 56 22.02 -22.42 0.74
CA LYS A 56 22.82 -22.46 1.98
C LYS A 56 21.95 -22.11 3.20
N PRO A 57 22.27 -22.68 4.38
CA PRO A 57 21.65 -22.24 5.63
C PRO A 57 21.79 -20.72 5.84
N ILE A 58 20.75 -20.07 6.31
CA ILE A 58 20.76 -18.63 6.58
C ILE A 58 21.55 -18.39 7.85
N LYS A 59 22.58 -17.52 7.76
CA LYS A 59 23.41 -17.13 8.89
C LYS A 59 22.59 -16.55 10.04
N GLY A 60 22.84 -17.03 11.27
CA GLY A 60 22.11 -16.66 12.48
C GLY A 60 20.86 -17.49 12.74
N LYS A 61 20.68 -18.60 12.01
CA LYS A 61 19.60 -19.57 12.22
C LYS A 61 20.11 -20.93 12.71
N GLU A 62 21.40 -21.04 13.02
CA GLU A 62 22.10 -22.26 13.38
C GLU A 62 21.45 -22.94 14.60
N ASP A 63 21.12 -22.15 15.64
CA ASP A 63 20.51 -22.65 16.87
C ASP A 63 19.11 -23.24 16.62
N ILE A 64 18.31 -22.57 15.79
CA ILE A 64 16.98 -23.03 15.41
C ILE A 64 17.08 -24.35 14.63
N ILE A 65 18.02 -24.42 13.68
CA ILE A 65 18.26 -25.63 12.89
C ILE A 65 18.70 -26.81 13.80
N ALA A 66 19.60 -26.56 14.75
CA ALA A 66 20.06 -27.58 15.69
C ALA A 66 18.92 -28.08 16.60
N ASP A 67 18.11 -27.16 17.11
CA ASP A 67 16.95 -27.50 17.96
C ASP A 67 15.92 -28.32 17.18
N LEU A 68 15.57 -27.91 15.96
CA LEU A 68 14.64 -28.66 15.09
C LEU A 68 15.19 -30.05 14.72
N LYS A 69 16.48 -30.16 14.41
CA LYS A 69 17.15 -31.46 14.16
C LYS A 69 17.06 -32.39 15.35
N LYS A 70 17.25 -31.87 16.56
CA LYS A 70 17.12 -32.65 17.80
C LYS A 70 15.70 -33.17 17.97
N SER A 71 14.68 -32.32 17.87
CA SER A 71 13.28 -32.73 17.99
C SER A 71 12.86 -33.70 16.86
N ALA A 72 13.29 -33.44 15.62
CA ALA A 72 12.96 -34.31 14.50
C ALA A 72 13.54 -35.71 14.63
N LYS A 73 14.72 -35.87 15.24
CA LYS A 73 15.30 -37.20 15.51
C LYS A 73 14.46 -38.03 16.50
N SER A 74 13.94 -37.37 17.55
CA SER A 74 13.18 -38.02 18.62
C SER A 74 11.71 -38.25 18.25
N ALA A 75 11.16 -37.49 17.32
CA ALA A 75 9.78 -37.58 16.89
C ALA A 75 9.52 -38.83 16.04
N GLU A 76 8.33 -39.42 16.16
CA GLU A 76 7.86 -40.53 15.31
C GLU A 76 7.48 -40.01 13.92
N MET A 77 6.69 -38.93 13.88
CA MET A 77 6.27 -38.27 12.66
C MET A 77 6.62 -36.78 12.72
N VAL A 78 6.90 -36.17 11.58
CA VAL A 78 7.16 -34.73 11.42
C VAL A 78 6.13 -34.16 10.47
N TYR A 79 5.29 -33.28 11.00
CA TYR A 79 4.30 -32.54 10.23
C TYR A 79 4.84 -31.15 9.89
N LEU A 80 4.90 -30.85 8.61
CA LEU A 80 5.33 -29.54 8.10
C LEU A 80 4.07 -28.71 7.87
N ALA A 81 3.76 -27.82 8.83
CA ALA A 81 2.51 -27.08 8.93
C ALA A 81 2.68 -25.59 8.62
N THR A 82 3.40 -25.30 7.55
CA THR A 82 3.62 -23.96 7.03
C THR A 82 2.39 -23.42 6.26
N ASP A 83 2.38 -22.13 5.90
CA ASP A 83 1.26 -21.48 5.20
C ASP A 83 0.82 -22.25 3.94
N PRO A 84 -0.45 -22.14 3.53
CA PRO A 84 -1.00 -22.91 2.41
C PRO A 84 -0.60 -22.36 1.03
N ASP A 85 0.32 -21.39 0.93
CA ASP A 85 0.80 -20.86 -0.35
C ASP A 85 2.11 -21.52 -0.82
N ARG A 86 2.55 -21.17 -2.04
CA ARG A 86 3.82 -21.69 -2.63
C ARG A 86 5.06 -21.36 -1.79
N GLU A 87 5.04 -20.25 -1.03
CA GLU A 87 6.14 -19.89 -0.14
C GLU A 87 6.21 -20.85 1.06
N GLY A 88 5.06 -21.18 1.67
CA GLY A 88 4.99 -22.17 2.72
C GLY A 88 5.36 -23.58 2.23
N GLU A 89 5.01 -23.95 1.01
CA GLU A 89 5.40 -25.22 0.42
C GLU A 89 6.92 -25.32 0.24
N ALA A 90 7.55 -24.23 -0.25
CA ALA A 90 9.00 -24.16 -0.38
C ALA A 90 9.71 -24.19 0.99
N ILE A 91 9.17 -23.53 2.01
CA ILE A 91 9.70 -23.62 3.38
C ILE A 91 9.65 -25.06 3.87
N SER A 92 8.55 -25.77 3.66
CA SER A 92 8.40 -27.18 4.01
C SER A 92 9.42 -28.07 3.30
N TRP A 93 9.59 -27.88 2.00
CA TRP A 93 10.60 -28.59 1.20
C TRP A 93 12.04 -28.29 1.70
N HIS A 94 12.36 -27.03 1.97
CA HIS A 94 13.64 -26.65 2.54
C HIS A 94 13.89 -27.26 3.91
N LEU A 95 12.87 -27.36 4.77
CA LEU A 95 12.95 -28.02 6.07
C LEU A 95 13.24 -29.50 5.91
N LYS A 96 12.50 -30.21 5.03
CA LYS A 96 12.72 -31.61 4.74
C LYS A 96 14.17 -31.91 4.36
N GLN A 97 14.70 -31.12 3.41
CA GLN A 97 16.09 -31.24 2.95
C GLN A 97 17.11 -30.90 4.05
N LEU A 98 16.91 -29.81 4.78
CA LEU A 98 17.87 -29.33 5.77
C LEU A 98 17.95 -30.23 7.02
N LEU A 99 16.82 -30.84 7.40
CA LEU A 99 16.71 -31.70 8.55
C LEU A 99 16.96 -33.19 8.17
N ASN A 100 17.16 -33.51 6.88
CA ASN A 100 17.31 -34.86 6.33
C ASN A 100 16.16 -35.80 6.75
N LEU A 101 14.92 -35.34 6.51
CA LEU A 101 13.73 -36.10 6.89
C LEU A 101 13.39 -37.16 5.82
N PRO A 102 13.21 -38.43 6.18
CA PRO A 102 12.75 -39.45 5.26
C PRO A 102 11.27 -39.26 4.92
N ASP A 103 10.85 -39.73 3.73
CA ASP A 103 9.49 -39.58 3.23
C ASP A 103 8.44 -40.24 4.10
N GLU A 104 8.75 -41.41 4.63
CA GLU A 104 7.84 -42.19 5.50
C GLU A 104 7.52 -41.43 6.80
N LYS A 105 8.46 -40.60 7.26
CA LYS A 105 8.34 -39.84 8.51
C LYS A 105 7.81 -38.40 8.32
N THR A 106 7.65 -37.95 7.10
CA THR A 106 7.35 -36.54 6.79
C THR A 106 5.96 -36.40 6.18
N ARG A 107 5.16 -35.51 6.68
CA ARG A 107 3.86 -35.16 6.12
C ARG A 107 3.66 -33.64 6.07
N ARG A 108 2.93 -33.21 5.08
CA ARG A 108 2.55 -31.80 4.87
C ARG A 108 1.12 -31.56 5.35
N VAL A 109 0.93 -30.46 6.09
CA VAL A 109 -0.37 -30.02 6.60
C VAL A 109 -0.58 -28.54 6.30
N THR A 110 -1.76 -28.17 5.86
CA THR A 110 -2.12 -26.78 5.56
C THR A 110 -3.42 -26.38 6.25
N PHE A 111 -3.53 -25.11 6.61
CA PHE A 111 -4.72 -24.57 7.29
C PHE A 111 -5.21 -23.33 6.57
N ASN A 112 -6.44 -23.36 6.05
CA ASN A 112 -7.09 -22.15 5.52
C ASN A 112 -7.52 -21.20 6.66
N GLU A 113 -7.79 -21.71 7.84
CA GLU A 113 -8.00 -20.96 9.07
C GLU A 113 -7.42 -21.73 10.26
N ILE A 114 -6.99 -21.02 11.29
CA ILE A 114 -6.39 -21.64 12.49
C ILE A 114 -7.46 -21.72 13.59
N THR A 115 -8.39 -22.64 13.39
CA THR A 115 -9.41 -23.04 14.38
C THR A 115 -9.13 -24.45 14.90
N LYS A 116 -9.70 -24.79 16.06
CA LYS A 116 -9.45 -26.11 16.68
C LYS A 116 -9.87 -27.25 15.76
N ASN A 117 -11.05 -27.14 15.16
CA ASN A 117 -11.61 -28.21 14.32
C ASN A 117 -10.76 -28.41 13.06
N VAL A 118 -10.47 -27.32 12.33
CA VAL A 118 -9.65 -27.38 11.09
C VAL A 118 -8.25 -27.91 11.38
N VAL A 119 -7.61 -27.47 12.46
CA VAL A 119 -6.26 -27.95 12.83
C VAL A 119 -6.28 -29.44 13.14
N GLN A 120 -7.26 -29.93 13.90
CA GLN A 120 -7.36 -31.36 14.24
C GLN A 120 -7.70 -32.24 13.03
N GLU A 121 -8.57 -31.77 12.15
CA GLU A 121 -8.96 -32.46 10.93
C GLU A 121 -7.78 -32.55 9.95
N SER A 122 -7.11 -31.41 9.68
CA SER A 122 -5.95 -31.38 8.78
C SER A 122 -4.78 -32.27 9.23
N ILE A 123 -4.59 -32.46 10.54
CA ILE A 123 -3.57 -33.41 11.07
C ILE A 123 -3.97 -34.85 10.81
N ARG A 124 -5.26 -35.17 10.74
CA ARG A 124 -5.75 -36.54 10.44
C ARG A 124 -5.65 -36.85 8.95
N GLU A 125 -5.72 -35.83 8.10
CA GLU A 125 -5.66 -35.95 6.64
C GLU A 125 -4.44 -35.20 6.05
N PRO A 126 -3.22 -35.62 6.40
CA PRO A 126 -2.02 -35.00 5.90
C PRO A 126 -1.75 -35.46 4.45
N ARG A 127 -1.02 -34.62 3.70
CA ARG A 127 -0.55 -34.93 2.35
C ARG A 127 0.97 -34.96 2.25
N ASP A 128 1.49 -35.29 1.10
CA ASP A 128 2.89 -35.08 0.76
C ASP A 128 3.15 -33.62 0.33
N ILE A 129 4.43 -33.25 0.25
CA ILE A 129 4.84 -31.95 -0.29
C ILE A 129 4.50 -31.90 -1.78
N ASP A 130 3.82 -30.84 -2.21
CA ASP A 130 3.53 -30.62 -3.63
C ASP A 130 4.75 -30.03 -4.34
N GLN A 131 5.44 -30.86 -5.12
CA GLN A 131 6.65 -30.48 -5.83
C GLN A 131 6.37 -29.38 -6.88
N LYS A 132 5.18 -29.29 -7.45
CA LYS A 132 4.83 -28.25 -8.43
C LYS A 132 4.79 -26.87 -7.80
N LEU A 133 4.24 -26.75 -6.59
CA LEU A 133 4.26 -25.52 -5.82
C LEU A 133 5.69 -25.10 -5.44
N VAL A 134 6.53 -26.08 -5.08
CA VAL A 134 7.96 -25.84 -4.81
C VAL A 134 8.66 -25.35 -6.05
N ASP A 135 8.45 -25.99 -7.19
CA ASP A 135 9.07 -25.65 -8.47
C ASP A 135 8.65 -24.24 -8.93
N ALA A 136 7.38 -23.88 -8.76
CA ALA A 136 6.88 -22.54 -9.07
C ALA A 136 7.51 -21.47 -8.18
N GLN A 137 7.71 -21.74 -6.89
CA GLN A 137 8.42 -20.84 -5.99
C GLN A 137 9.90 -20.74 -6.34
N GLN A 138 10.56 -21.86 -6.65
CA GLN A 138 11.97 -21.88 -7.07
C GLN A 138 12.16 -21.08 -8.37
N ALA A 139 11.31 -21.31 -9.39
CA ALA A 139 11.35 -20.56 -10.63
C ALA A 139 11.27 -19.05 -10.38
N ARG A 140 10.30 -18.60 -9.59
CA ARG A 140 10.16 -17.20 -9.21
C ARG A 140 11.39 -16.69 -8.47
N ARG A 141 11.87 -17.45 -7.47
CA ARG A 141 13.01 -17.04 -6.65
C ARG A 141 14.28 -16.89 -7.48
N ILE A 142 14.54 -17.83 -8.40
CA ILE A 142 15.71 -17.81 -9.27
C ILE A 142 15.59 -16.69 -10.28
N LEU A 143 14.45 -16.52 -10.93
CA LEU A 143 14.17 -15.46 -11.88
C LEU A 143 14.39 -14.07 -11.26
N ASP A 144 13.76 -13.81 -10.13
CA ASP A 144 13.90 -12.53 -9.42
C ASP A 144 15.35 -12.34 -8.90
N ARG A 145 16.06 -13.46 -8.61
CA ARG A 145 17.46 -13.44 -8.23
C ARG A 145 18.36 -13.03 -9.39
N ILE A 146 18.20 -13.64 -10.57
CA ILE A 146 18.96 -13.31 -11.79
C ILE A 146 18.76 -11.83 -12.12
N VAL A 147 17.52 -11.40 -12.32
CA VAL A 147 17.20 -10.01 -12.67
C VAL A 147 17.76 -9.03 -11.63
N GLY A 148 17.53 -9.29 -10.35
CA GLY A 148 17.95 -8.38 -9.29
C GLY A 148 19.46 -8.32 -9.09
N TYR A 149 20.17 -9.44 -9.29
CA TYR A 149 21.61 -9.56 -9.07
C TYR A 149 22.41 -8.96 -10.23
N GLU A 150 21.95 -9.16 -11.46
CA GLU A 150 22.63 -8.66 -12.66
C GLU A 150 22.32 -7.18 -12.93
N LEU A 151 21.06 -6.74 -12.83
CA LEU A 151 20.71 -5.35 -13.11
C LEU A 151 21.11 -4.36 -12.00
N SER A 152 21.09 -4.77 -10.74
CA SER A 152 21.40 -3.82 -9.67
C SER A 152 22.82 -3.28 -9.72
N PRO A 153 23.87 -4.08 -10.00
CA PRO A 153 25.24 -3.57 -10.19
C PRO A 153 25.36 -2.58 -11.35
N LEU A 154 24.65 -2.83 -12.47
CA LEU A 154 24.60 -1.91 -13.60
C LEU A 154 24.04 -0.56 -13.17
N LEU A 155 22.92 -0.53 -12.46
CA LEU A 155 22.35 0.70 -11.90
C LEU A 155 23.31 1.41 -10.94
N TRP A 156 24.07 0.65 -10.13
CA TRP A 156 25.05 1.24 -9.21
C TRP A 156 26.22 1.87 -9.93
N LYS A 157 26.70 1.23 -10.97
CA LYS A 157 27.83 1.72 -11.79
C LYS A 157 27.43 2.96 -12.59
N LYS A 158 26.21 2.96 -13.15
CA LYS A 158 25.77 3.99 -14.09
C LYS A 158 25.01 5.15 -13.48
N ILE A 159 24.30 4.93 -12.36
CA ILE A 159 23.50 5.97 -11.70
C ILE A 159 24.04 6.22 -10.28
N ARG A 160 23.65 5.41 -9.28
CA ARG A 160 24.11 5.49 -7.90
C ARG A 160 23.96 4.16 -7.13
N ARG A 161 24.79 3.96 -6.11
CA ARG A 161 24.71 2.79 -5.21
C ARG A 161 23.39 2.75 -4.45
N GLY A 162 22.92 1.53 -4.15
CA GLY A 162 21.73 1.28 -3.36
C GLY A 162 20.42 1.17 -4.14
N LEU A 163 20.48 1.33 -5.47
CA LEU A 163 19.34 1.07 -6.34
C LEU A 163 19.14 -0.43 -6.53
N SER A 164 17.94 -0.84 -6.91
CA SER A 164 17.63 -2.22 -7.30
C SER A 164 16.67 -2.22 -8.48
N ALA A 165 16.82 -3.20 -9.36
CA ALA A 165 15.83 -3.51 -10.37
C ALA A 165 15.21 -4.88 -10.08
N GLY A 166 13.99 -5.07 -10.56
CA GLY A 166 13.25 -6.31 -10.47
C GLY A 166 12.01 -6.21 -11.34
N ARG A 167 11.56 -7.30 -11.93
CA ARG A 167 10.47 -7.32 -12.92
C ARG A 167 9.24 -6.52 -12.44
N VAL A 168 8.58 -6.99 -11.41
CA VAL A 168 7.34 -6.36 -10.89
C VAL A 168 7.60 -4.95 -10.36
N GLN A 169 8.75 -4.71 -9.74
CA GLN A 169 9.15 -3.40 -9.24
C GLN A 169 9.33 -2.38 -10.36
N SER A 170 10.02 -2.74 -11.44
CA SER A 170 10.29 -1.85 -12.57
C SER A 170 9.00 -1.48 -13.29
N VAL A 171 8.11 -2.46 -13.51
CA VAL A 171 6.80 -2.22 -14.10
C VAL A 171 5.91 -1.35 -13.22
N ALA A 172 5.85 -1.60 -11.91
CA ALA A 172 5.08 -0.74 -11.00
C ALA A 172 5.59 0.71 -10.99
N THR A 173 6.92 0.91 -11.07
CA THR A 173 7.51 2.24 -11.20
C THR A 173 7.13 2.91 -12.52
N ARG A 174 7.18 2.14 -13.61
CA ARG A 174 6.75 2.59 -14.95
C ARG A 174 5.28 3.01 -14.97
N MET A 175 4.39 2.23 -14.35
CA MET A 175 2.97 2.59 -14.27
C MET A 175 2.76 3.96 -13.62
N VAL A 176 3.51 4.27 -12.56
CA VAL A 176 3.43 5.59 -11.92
C VAL A 176 4.02 6.67 -12.83
N ASP A 177 5.15 6.42 -13.50
CA ASP A 177 5.76 7.36 -14.45
C ASP A 177 4.83 7.65 -15.63
N ASP A 178 4.26 6.61 -16.26
CA ASP A 178 3.35 6.75 -17.39
C ASP A 178 2.09 7.56 -17.00
N ARG A 179 1.55 7.34 -15.79
CA ARG A 179 0.42 8.11 -15.25
C ARG A 179 0.78 9.57 -14.99
N ASP A 180 1.93 9.84 -14.41
CA ASP A 180 2.37 11.21 -14.14
C ASP A 180 2.61 11.97 -15.46
N ARG A 181 3.15 11.30 -16.51
CA ARG A 181 3.27 11.87 -17.87
C ARG A 181 1.90 12.14 -18.51
N GLU A 182 0.98 11.19 -18.41
CA GLU A 182 -0.39 11.37 -18.91
C GLU A 182 -1.06 12.62 -18.30
N ILE A 183 -0.80 12.88 -17.02
CA ILE A 183 -1.30 14.06 -16.32
C ILE A 183 -0.58 15.33 -16.79
N GLU A 184 0.75 15.28 -16.95
CA GLU A 184 1.57 16.42 -17.38
C GLU A 184 1.29 16.85 -18.82
N GLU A 185 0.98 15.88 -19.70
CA GLU A 185 0.69 16.11 -21.12
C GLU A 185 -0.79 16.39 -21.37
N PHE A 186 -1.64 16.27 -20.35
CA PHE A 186 -3.07 16.44 -20.48
C PHE A 186 -3.43 17.90 -20.86
N LYS A 187 -4.29 18.02 -21.85
CA LYS A 187 -4.84 19.32 -22.30
C LYS A 187 -6.29 19.39 -21.89
N PRO A 188 -6.66 20.30 -20.98
CA PRO A 188 -8.05 20.50 -20.60
C PRO A 188 -8.87 20.97 -21.80
N GLU A 189 -10.01 20.31 -22.04
CA GLU A 189 -11.01 20.72 -23.01
C GLU A 189 -12.18 21.36 -22.29
N GLU A 190 -12.65 22.50 -22.81
CA GLU A 190 -13.78 23.23 -22.28
C GLU A 190 -15.09 22.51 -22.63
N TYR A 191 -15.99 22.47 -21.67
CA TYR A 191 -17.37 22.07 -21.87
C TYR A 191 -18.27 22.78 -20.86
N TRP A 192 -19.55 22.87 -21.20
CA TRP A 192 -20.53 23.56 -20.37
C TRP A 192 -21.63 22.61 -19.91
N THR A 193 -22.20 22.90 -18.76
CA THR A 193 -23.44 22.33 -18.29
C THR A 193 -24.48 23.41 -18.13
N LEU A 194 -25.71 23.09 -18.49
CA LEU A 194 -26.86 23.95 -18.37
C LEU A 194 -27.92 23.21 -17.57
N ASP A 195 -28.26 23.74 -16.41
CA ASP A 195 -29.32 23.21 -15.58
C ASP A 195 -30.51 24.19 -15.56
N ALA A 196 -31.71 23.74 -15.93
CA ALA A 196 -32.93 24.50 -15.78
C ALA A 196 -33.52 24.25 -14.39
N ASN A 197 -33.61 25.27 -13.58
CA ASN A 197 -34.28 25.23 -12.29
C ASN A 197 -35.81 25.42 -12.46
N LEU A 198 -36.55 24.32 -12.21
CA LEU A 198 -37.94 24.22 -12.53
C LEU A 198 -38.81 24.02 -11.29
N PHE A 199 -40.03 24.50 -11.34
CA PHE A 199 -41.06 24.24 -10.33
C PHE A 199 -42.20 23.42 -10.96
N GLY A 200 -42.64 22.37 -10.28
CA GLY A 200 -43.88 21.68 -10.57
C GLY A 200 -45.09 22.39 -9.97
N ASP A 201 -46.25 21.86 -10.23
CA ASP A 201 -47.56 22.38 -9.72
C ASP A 201 -47.85 21.89 -8.28
N ASP A 202 -46.85 21.47 -7.53
CA ASP A 202 -47.02 21.03 -6.16
C ASP A 202 -47.20 22.24 -5.21
N ALA A 203 -48.02 22.07 -4.19
CA ALA A 203 -48.35 23.11 -3.22
C ALA A 203 -47.11 23.62 -2.40
N LYS A 204 -45.98 22.89 -2.43
CA LYS A 204 -44.73 23.24 -1.72
C LYS A 204 -43.77 23.97 -2.62
N LYS A 205 -43.98 24.05 -3.90
CA LYS A 205 -43.11 24.72 -4.89
C LYS A 205 -41.62 24.39 -4.68
N LEU A 206 -41.32 23.08 -4.49
CA LEU A 206 -39.94 22.63 -4.35
C LEU A 206 -39.25 22.70 -5.71
N PRO A 207 -38.20 23.54 -5.86
CA PRO A 207 -37.44 23.61 -7.11
C PRO A 207 -36.62 22.36 -7.31
N PHE A 208 -36.49 21.95 -8.56
CA PHE A 208 -35.51 20.90 -8.94
C PHE A 208 -34.72 21.35 -10.17
N ALA A 209 -33.50 20.90 -10.27
CA ALA A 209 -32.65 21.15 -11.42
C ALA A 209 -32.78 20.03 -12.45
N ALA A 210 -33.02 20.39 -13.70
CA ALA A 210 -33.05 19.49 -14.84
C ALA A 210 -31.90 19.83 -15.79
N ARG A 211 -30.98 18.91 -15.98
CA ARG A 211 -29.77 19.09 -16.81
C ARG A 211 -30.10 18.93 -18.29
N TYR A 212 -29.62 19.86 -19.10
CA TYR A 212 -29.72 19.79 -20.55
C TYR A 212 -29.13 18.48 -21.07
N HIS A 213 -29.85 17.85 -21.99
CA HIS A 213 -29.44 16.58 -22.58
C HIS A 213 -29.24 16.66 -24.09
N GLY A 214 -30.01 17.47 -24.79
CA GLY A 214 -29.92 17.63 -26.23
C GLY A 214 -31.18 18.15 -26.89
N LYS A 215 -31.24 18.10 -28.19
CA LYS A 215 -32.35 18.60 -29.02
C LYS A 215 -32.88 17.48 -29.92
N ASP A 216 -34.21 17.45 -30.16
CA ASP A 216 -34.90 16.53 -31.09
C ASP A 216 -34.55 15.05 -30.85
N GLY A 217 -34.41 14.64 -29.56
CA GLY A 217 -34.10 13.28 -29.15
C GLY A 217 -32.63 12.87 -29.34
N LYS A 218 -31.76 13.76 -29.78
CA LYS A 218 -30.32 13.53 -29.92
C LYS A 218 -29.56 14.18 -28.76
N LYS A 219 -28.60 13.43 -28.17
CA LYS A 219 -27.71 14.00 -27.19
C LYS A 219 -26.86 15.08 -27.85
N ALA A 220 -26.72 16.26 -27.21
CA ALA A 220 -25.85 17.33 -27.65
C ALA A 220 -24.94 17.73 -26.47
N GLU A 221 -23.69 18.06 -26.80
CA GLU A 221 -22.71 18.58 -25.86
C GLU A 221 -22.56 20.08 -26.08
N LEU A 222 -22.54 20.84 -24.99
CA LEU A 222 -22.32 22.27 -25.00
C LEU A 222 -20.81 22.50 -24.87
N LYS A 223 -20.19 23.04 -25.90
CA LYS A 223 -18.72 23.22 -25.96
C LYS A 223 -18.29 24.64 -25.72
N SER A 224 -19.21 25.59 -25.79
CA SER A 224 -18.93 27.01 -25.61
C SER A 224 -20.08 27.75 -24.94
N ALA A 225 -19.83 28.98 -24.52
CA ALA A 225 -20.85 29.84 -23.96
C ALA A 225 -21.95 30.15 -24.98
N GLU A 226 -21.60 30.29 -26.26
CA GLU A 226 -22.52 30.55 -27.36
C GLU A 226 -23.49 29.41 -27.57
N ASP A 227 -23.04 28.13 -27.41
CA ASP A 227 -23.91 26.97 -27.45
C ASP A 227 -24.96 27.01 -26.32
N VAL A 228 -24.54 27.42 -25.12
CA VAL A 228 -25.41 27.59 -23.95
C VAL A 228 -26.42 28.72 -24.20
N ASP A 229 -25.96 29.86 -24.67
CA ASP A 229 -26.79 31.02 -24.92
C ASP A 229 -27.85 30.77 -26.00
N ALA A 230 -27.48 30.00 -27.04
CA ALA A 230 -28.44 29.58 -28.07
C ALA A 230 -29.55 28.72 -27.48
N VAL A 231 -29.26 27.73 -26.65
CA VAL A 231 -30.25 26.88 -25.98
C VAL A 231 -31.11 27.69 -25.03
N VAL A 232 -30.54 28.59 -24.27
CA VAL A 232 -31.26 29.45 -23.34
C VAL A 232 -32.23 30.36 -24.10
N HIS A 233 -31.79 31.04 -25.16
CA HIS A 233 -32.60 31.92 -25.98
C HIS A 233 -33.81 31.19 -26.60
N GLU A 234 -33.61 29.95 -27.05
CA GLU A 234 -34.70 29.13 -27.60
C GLU A 234 -35.67 28.62 -26.54
N THR A 235 -35.25 28.49 -25.27
CA THR A 235 -36.04 27.82 -24.22
C THR A 235 -36.56 28.75 -23.12
N GLU A 236 -35.98 29.94 -22.91
CA GLU A 236 -36.35 30.83 -21.78
C GLU A 236 -37.81 31.26 -21.75
N HIS A 237 -38.44 31.38 -22.93
CA HIS A 237 -39.86 31.77 -23.07
C HIS A 237 -40.73 30.60 -23.51
N ALA A 238 -40.15 29.41 -23.71
CA ALA A 238 -40.90 28.23 -24.13
C ALA A 238 -41.59 27.55 -22.94
N PRO A 239 -42.75 26.92 -23.15
CA PRO A 239 -43.38 26.12 -22.10
C PRO A 239 -42.55 24.86 -21.80
N PHE A 240 -42.17 24.71 -20.56
CA PHE A 240 -41.53 23.47 -20.08
C PHE A 240 -42.63 22.47 -19.71
N THR A 241 -42.55 21.26 -20.23
CA THR A 241 -43.49 20.20 -19.94
C THR A 241 -42.79 18.89 -19.60
N VAL A 242 -43.34 18.14 -18.67
CA VAL A 242 -42.83 16.82 -18.32
C VAL A 242 -43.18 15.84 -19.43
N LYS A 243 -42.20 15.37 -20.19
CA LYS A 243 -42.36 14.43 -21.30
C LYS A 243 -42.54 13.00 -20.83
N THR A 244 -41.66 12.55 -19.93
CA THR A 244 -41.71 11.18 -19.37
C THR A 244 -41.32 11.15 -17.92
N VAL A 245 -41.96 10.29 -17.15
CA VAL A 245 -41.59 9.97 -15.77
C VAL A 245 -41.41 8.48 -15.63
N LYS A 246 -40.12 8.04 -15.49
CA LYS A 246 -39.78 6.62 -15.33
C LYS A 246 -39.43 6.33 -13.89
N ARG A 247 -40.20 5.46 -13.24
CA ARG A 247 -39.90 4.94 -11.90
C ARG A 247 -39.43 3.50 -12.00
N THR A 248 -38.28 3.21 -11.38
CA THR A 248 -37.69 1.87 -11.41
C THR A 248 -37.02 1.54 -10.09
N ASP A 249 -37.27 0.34 -9.59
CA ASP A 249 -36.50 -0.20 -8.45
C ASP A 249 -35.10 -0.64 -8.95
N LYS A 250 -34.11 0.14 -8.65
CA LYS A 250 -32.70 -0.23 -8.95
C LYS A 250 -32.14 -1.06 -7.81
N GLN A 251 -31.68 -2.27 -8.13
CA GLN A 251 -30.98 -3.12 -7.16
C GLN A 251 -29.47 -2.94 -7.26
N ARG A 252 -28.81 -2.79 -6.11
CA ARG A 252 -27.36 -2.83 -5.99
C ARG A 252 -26.98 -4.09 -5.21
N SER A 253 -26.22 -4.97 -5.85
CA SER A 253 -25.71 -6.19 -5.20
C SER A 253 -24.50 -5.90 -4.32
N PRO A 254 -24.33 -6.67 -3.23
CA PRO A 254 -23.15 -6.57 -2.40
C PRO A 254 -21.89 -7.00 -3.16
N SER A 255 -20.78 -6.38 -2.83
CA SER A 255 -19.50 -6.79 -3.35
C SER A 255 -19.03 -8.12 -2.71
N PRO A 256 -18.20 -8.92 -3.42
CA PRO A 256 -17.67 -10.18 -2.90
C PRO A 256 -16.88 -10.01 -1.60
N PRO A 257 -16.67 -11.06 -0.81
CA PRO A 257 -15.72 -11.03 0.30
C PRO A 257 -14.32 -10.68 -0.20
N PHE A 258 -13.43 -10.30 0.69
CA PHE A 258 -12.12 -9.80 0.30
C PHE A 258 -11.20 -10.86 -0.32
N THR A 259 -10.52 -10.47 -1.39
CA THR A 259 -9.22 -11.00 -1.80
C THR A 259 -8.11 -10.18 -1.13
N THR A 260 -6.85 -10.60 -1.27
CA THR A 260 -5.69 -9.83 -0.79
C THR A 260 -5.69 -8.41 -1.35
N SER A 261 -5.90 -8.27 -2.63
CA SER A 261 -5.88 -6.97 -3.33
C SER A 261 -7.01 -6.07 -2.83
N THR A 262 -8.25 -6.54 -2.82
CA THR A 262 -9.40 -5.74 -2.39
C THR A 262 -9.36 -5.38 -0.92
N MET A 263 -8.80 -6.26 -0.05
CA MET A 263 -8.56 -5.93 1.35
C MET A 263 -7.52 -4.80 1.50
N GLN A 264 -6.43 -4.84 0.76
CA GLN A 264 -5.41 -3.79 0.79
C GLN A 264 -5.96 -2.45 0.28
N GLN A 265 -6.76 -2.47 -0.78
CA GLN A 265 -7.42 -1.29 -1.33
C GLN A 265 -8.35 -0.63 -0.31
N GLU A 266 -9.28 -1.39 0.27
CA GLU A 266 -10.24 -0.87 1.25
C GLU A 266 -9.58 -0.45 2.57
N ALA A 267 -8.55 -1.17 3.03
CA ALA A 267 -7.78 -0.75 4.19
C ALA A 267 -7.02 0.57 3.94
N SER A 268 -6.54 0.79 2.72
CA SER A 268 -5.95 2.07 2.33
C SER A 268 -6.99 3.20 2.32
N ARG A 269 -8.16 2.99 1.70
CA ARG A 269 -9.24 4.00 1.58
C ARG A 269 -9.84 4.35 2.95
N LYS A 270 -10.32 3.36 3.67
CA LYS A 270 -11.11 3.56 4.90
C LYS A 270 -10.28 3.68 6.17
N LEU A 271 -9.12 3.04 6.23
CA LEU A 271 -8.31 2.97 7.44
C LEU A 271 -7.00 3.74 7.34
N SER A 272 -6.67 4.28 6.16
CA SER A 272 -5.38 4.94 5.85
C SER A 272 -4.18 4.04 6.21
N MET A 273 -4.33 2.72 6.00
CA MET A 273 -3.27 1.74 6.23
C MET A 273 -2.49 1.50 4.94
N THR A 274 -1.15 1.49 5.05
CA THR A 274 -0.31 1.07 3.92
C THR A 274 -0.49 -0.42 3.64
N PRO A 275 -0.28 -0.90 2.39
CA PRO A 275 -0.40 -2.32 2.06
C PRO A 275 0.45 -3.23 2.95
N ARG A 276 1.70 -2.83 3.22
CA ARG A 276 2.60 -3.55 4.15
C ARG A 276 2.04 -3.65 5.56
N ARG A 277 1.43 -2.56 6.07
CA ARG A 277 0.84 -2.58 7.42
C ARG A 277 -0.41 -3.42 7.47
N THR A 278 -1.25 -3.35 6.44
CA THR A 278 -2.45 -4.18 6.30
C THR A 278 -2.10 -5.66 6.34
N MET A 279 -1.10 -6.10 5.55
CA MET A 279 -0.68 -7.50 5.53
C MET A 279 -0.07 -7.95 6.86
N ALA A 280 0.71 -7.09 7.52
CA ALA A 280 1.28 -7.43 8.83
C ALA A 280 0.20 -7.63 9.92
N ILE A 281 -0.89 -6.86 9.87
CA ILE A 281 -2.00 -7.00 10.80
C ILE A 281 -2.86 -8.21 10.43
N ALA A 282 -3.13 -8.44 9.15
CA ALA A 282 -3.86 -9.61 8.67
C ALA A 282 -3.15 -10.90 9.07
N GLN A 283 -1.81 -10.96 8.96
CA GLN A 283 -1.02 -12.09 9.42
C GLN A 283 -1.23 -12.35 10.93
N GLN A 284 -1.24 -11.31 11.76
CA GLN A 284 -1.50 -11.46 13.19
C GLN A 284 -2.90 -12.01 13.47
N LEU A 285 -3.92 -11.51 12.76
CA LEU A 285 -5.30 -11.96 12.90
C LEU A 285 -5.47 -13.42 12.46
N TYR A 286 -4.74 -13.86 11.42
CA TYR A 286 -4.74 -15.25 10.96
C TYR A 286 -4.00 -16.18 11.92
N GLU A 287 -2.78 -15.84 12.35
CA GLU A 287 -1.94 -16.68 13.20
C GLU A 287 -2.47 -16.87 14.61
N GLY A 288 -3.21 -15.89 15.10
CA GLY A 288 -3.88 -15.94 16.39
C GLY A 288 -3.66 -14.73 17.28
N VAL A 289 -4.72 -14.34 17.94
CA VAL A 289 -4.76 -13.29 18.96
C VAL A 289 -5.33 -13.87 20.23
N ASP A 290 -4.83 -13.43 21.38
CA ASP A 290 -5.35 -13.86 22.69
C ASP A 290 -6.71 -13.19 22.93
N ILE A 291 -7.77 -14.01 23.04
CA ILE A 291 -9.15 -13.60 23.32
C ILE A 291 -9.52 -14.10 24.71
N GLU A 292 -10.09 -13.21 25.53
CA GLU A 292 -10.52 -13.56 26.89
C GLU A 292 -11.55 -14.69 26.88
N GLY A 293 -11.30 -15.74 27.68
CA GLY A 293 -12.12 -16.96 27.74
C GLY A 293 -11.83 -18.00 26.66
N GLU A 294 -11.34 -17.59 25.49
CA GLU A 294 -11.05 -18.49 24.36
C GLU A 294 -9.55 -18.81 24.22
N GLY A 295 -8.69 -17.93 24.77
CA GLY A 295 -7.23 -18.00 24.60
C GLY A 295 -6.78 -17.57 23.23
N THR A 296 -5.65 -18.09 22.72
CA THR A 296 -5.13 -17.69 21.41
C THR A 296 -5.91 -18.38 20.29
N VAL A 297 -6.53 -17.60 19.38
CA VAL A 297 -7.36 -18.08 18.26
C VAL A 297 -7.10 -17.28 16.99
N GLY A 298 -7.15 -17.94 15.83
CA GLY A 298 -7.13 -17.29 14.53
C GLY A 298 -8.48 -16.66 14.23
N LEU A 299 -8.50 -15.39 13.85
CA LEU A 299 -9.73 -14.60 13.69
C LEU A 299 -10.18 -14.47 12.23
N ILE A 300 -9.29 -14.69 11.28
CA ILE A 300 -9.60 -14.62 9.85
C ILE A 300 -9.00 -15.82 9.11
N THR A 301 -9.54 -16.11 7.93
CA THR A 301 -8.96 -17.07 6.99
C THR A 301 -7.64 -16.55 6.42
N TYR A 302 -6.90 -17.40 5.73
CA TYR A 302 -5.61 -17.08 5.12
C TYR A 302 -5.70 -15.87 4.19
N MET A 303 -4.86 -14.87 4.44
CA MET A 303 -4.99 -13.54 3.84
C MET A 303 -4.29 -13.36 2.48
N ARG A 304 -3.52 -14.34 1.99
CA ARG A 304 -2.91 -14.30 0.65
C ARG A 304 -3.72 -15.15 -0.30
N THR A 305 -4.77 -14.59 -0.86
CA THR A 305 -5.70 -15.31 -1.74
C THR A 305 -6.26 -14.41 -2.83
N VAL A 306 -6.54 -15.00 -3.97
CA VAL A 306 -7.35 -14.41 -5.06
C VAL A 306 -8.73 -15.06 -5.14
N SER A 307 -8.98 -16.08 -4.30
CA SER A 307 -10.22 -16.84 -4.27
C SER A 307 -11.36 -15.99 -3.68
N LEU A 308 -12.55 -16.19 -4.22
CA LEU A 308 -13.81 -15.66 -3.70
C LEU A 308 -14.70 -16.77 -3.11
N ARG A 309 -14.18 -18.00 -3.05
CA ARG A 309 -14.88 -19.16 -2.49
C ARG A 309 -15.10 -18.97 -0.98
N ILE A 310 -16.23 -19.42 -0.52
CA ILE A 310 -16.61 -19.48 0.89
C ILE A 310 -17.05 -20.91 1.19
N SER A 311 -16.64 -21.47 2.31
CA SER A 311 -17.07 -22.80 2.74
C SER A 311 -18.57 -22.82 3.03
N GLU A 312 -19.22 -23.96 2.82
CA GLU A 312 -20.65 -24.15 3.07
C GLU A 312 -21.01 -23.90 4.56
N GLU A 313 -20.11 -24.27 5.46
CA GLU A 313 -20.27 -24.03 6.89
C GLU A 313 -20.30 -22.54 7.21
N ALA A 314 -19.38 -21.75 6.62
CA ALA A 314 -19.34 -20.31 6.79
C ALA A 314 -20.57 -19.63 6.17
N LEU A 315 -21.07 -20.09 5.02
CA LEU A 315 -22.30 -19.61 4.41
C LEU A 315 -23.51 -19.87 5.31
N ALA A 316 -23.63 -21.08 5.88
CA ALA A 316 -24.72 -21.45 6.78
C ALA A 316 -24.69 -20.61 8.08
N SER A 317 -23.50 -20.43 8.65
CA SER A 317 -23.30 -19.61 9.85
C SER A 317 -23.65 -18.14 9.60
N ALA A 318 -23.21 -17.58 8.48
CA ALA A 318 -23.54 -16.20 8.11
C ALA A 318 -25.06 -16.02 7.93
N LYS A 319 -25.72 -16.95 7.23
CA LYS A 319 -27.18 -16.92 7.02
C LYS A 319 -27.93 -16.96 8.34
N THR A 320 -27.52 -17.81 9.27
CA THR A 320 -28.11 -17.92 10.59
C THR A 320 -27.93 -16.62 11.40
N PHE A 321 -26.73 -16.07 11.36
CA PHE A 321 -26.39 -14.79 12.03
C PHE A 321 -27.22 -13.63 11.48
N ILE A 322 -27.31 -13.50 10.15
CA ILE A 322 -28.07 -12.43 9.49
C ILE A 322 -29.56 -12.51 9.84
N ARG A 323 -30.14 -13.71 9.79
CA ARG A 323 -31.53 -13.93 10.18
C ARG A 323 -31.82 -13.52 11.61
N GLY A 324 -30.97 -13.92 12.52
CA GLY A 324 -31.14 -13.63 13.96
C GLY A 324 -30.97 -12.15 14.31
N ARG A 325 -30.10 -11.42 13.59
CA ARG A 325 -29.77 -10.04 13.95
C ARG A 325 -30.50 -8.97 13.09
N TYR A 326 -30.75 -9.24 11.83
CA TYR A 326 -31.31 -8.29 10.86
C TYR A 326 -32.69 -8.70 10.34
N GLY A 327 -33.05 -9.97 10.47
CA GLY A 327 -34.30 -10.53 10.01
C GLY A 327 -34.18 -11.31 8.70
N GLU A 328 -35.20 -12.09 8.38
CA GLU A 328 -35.25 -13.01 7.22
C GLU A 328 -35.01 -12.29 5.89
N HIS A 329 -35.56 -11.09 5.71
CA HIS A 329 -35.50 -10.33 4.45
C HIS A 329 -34.07 -9.87 4.09
N TYR A 330 -33.16 -9.83 5.08
CA TYR A 330 -31.76 -9.47 4.85
C TYR A 330 -30.88 -10.67 4.48
N ALA A 331 -31.35 -11.91 4.68
CA ALA A 331 -30.55 -13.11 4.45
C ALA A 331 -30.68 -13.60 3.01
N GLN A 332 -29.65 -13.34 2.21
CA GLN A 332 -29.56 -13.85 0.84
C GLN A 332 -28.14 -14.40 0.62
N THR A 333 -28.05 -15.72 0.47
CA THR A 333 -26.75 -16.38 0.20
C THR A 333 -26.30 -16.08 -1.21
N HIS A 334 -25.12 -15.48 -1.35
CA HIS A 334 -24.47 -15.24 -2.63
C HIS A 334 -23.25 -16.17 -2.79
N ARG A 335 -23.11 -16.74 -4.00
CA ARG A 335 -21.94 -17.52 -4.40
C ARG A 335 -21.19 -16.75 -5.48
N TYR A 336 -19.96 -16.42 -5.22
CA TYR A 336 -19.12 -15.64 -6.12
C TYR A 336 -18.22 -16.58 -6.92
N LYS A 337 -18.16 -16.38 -8.23
CA LYS A 337 -17.25 -17.13 -9.10
C LYS A 337 -15.85 -16.49 -9.03
N ALA A 338 -14.83 -17.31 -8.83
CA ALA A 338 -13.45 -16.88 -9.00
C ALA A 338 -13.18 -16.49 -10.46
N LYS A 339 -12.22 -15.60 -10.68
CA LYS A 339 -11.69 -15.35 -12.03
C LYS A 339 -11.07 -16.63 -12.56
N ALA A 340 -11.15 -16.85 -13.87
CA ALA A 340 -10.49 -17.99 -14.52
C ALA A 340 -8.99 -17.99 -14.17
N GLY A 341 -8.46 -19.16 -13.75
CA GLY A 341 -7.06 -19.28 -13.29
C GLY A 341 -6.84 -18.96 -11.81
N ALA A 342 -7.88 -18.68 -11.02
CA ALA A 342 -7.74 -18.56 -9.58
C ALA A 342 -7.59 -19.96 -8.95
N GLN A 343 -6.59 -20.11 -8.09
CA GLN A 343 -6.39 -21.35 -7.31
C GLN A 343 -7.61 -21.62 -6.43
N ASP A 344 -8.29 -22.70 -6.69
CA ASP A 344 -9.53 -23.11 -5.99
C ASP A 344 -9.27 -23.65 -4.58
N ALA A 345 -7.99 -23.83 -4.21
CA ALA A 345 -7.60 -24.40 -2.93
C ALA A 345 -7.86 -23.47 -1.74
N HIS A 346 -7.89 -22.15 -1.98
CA HIS A 346 -8.06 -21.17 -0.92
C HIS A 346 -9.51 -20.69 -0.81
N GLU A 347 -9.83 -20.10 0.35
CA GLU A 347 -11.04 -19.32 0.55
C GLU A 347 -10.78 -17.81 0.44
N ALA A 348 -11.87 -17.05 0.30
CA ALA A 348 -11.86 -15.61 0.47
C ALA A 348 -11.49 -15.22 1.91
N ILE A 349 -11.03 -14.00 2.11
CA ILE A 349 -10.70 -13.47 3.44
C ILE A 349 -12.01 -13.16 4.18
N ARG A 350 -12.26 -13.91 5.23
CA ARG A 350 -13.46 -13.84 6.08
C ARG A 350 -13.13 -14.05 7.55
N PRO A 351 -14.02 -13.70 8.50
CA PRO A 351 -13.86 -14.12 9.89
C PRO A 351 -13.93 -15.66 9.97
N SER A 352 -13.12 -16.24 10.83
CA SER A 352 -13.16 -17.69 11.13
C SER A 352 -14.46 -18.07 11.86
N ASN A 353 -15.04 -17.14 12.64
CA ASN A 353 -16.33 -17.28 13.29
C ASN A 353 -17.11 -15.95 13.20
N VAL A 354 -18.20 -15.92 12.46
CA VAL A 354 -19.05 -14.74 12.27
C VAL A 354 -19.70 -14.25 13.59
N ASN A 355 -19.88 -15.14 14.57
CA ASN A 355 -20.45 -14.80 15.87
C ASN A 355 -19.50 -13.98 16.74
N TRP A 356 -18.22 -13.98 16.46
CA TRP A 356 -17.26 -13.08 17.10
C TRP A 356 -17.37 -11.68 16.48
N THR A 357 -18.35 -10.92 16.96
CA THR A 357 -18.58 -9.57 16.43
C THR A 357 -17.43 -8.63 16.81
N PRO A 358 -17.16 -7.62 15.96
CA PRO A 358 -16.11 -6.63 16.27
C PRO A 358 -16.29 -5.97 17.64
N GLU A 359 -17.53 -5.73 18.06
CA GLU A 359 -17.85 -5.10 19.34
C GLU A 359 -17.44 -5.97 20.54
N GLN A 360 -17.66 -7.29 20.46
CA GLN A 360 -17.24 -8.26 21.49
C GLN A 360 -15.73 -8.31 21.62
N LEU A 361 -15.00 -8.33 20.48
CA LEU A 361 -13.55 -8.45 20.45
C LEU A 361 -12.79 -7.13 20.69
N LYS A 362 -13.50 -6.01 20.83
CA LYS A 362 -12.89 -4.67 20.93
C LYS A 362 -11.92 -4.53 22.11
N LYS A 363 -12.17 -5.24 23.20
CA LYS A 363 -11.32 -5.20 24.40
C LYS A 363 -10.01 -5.98 24.24
N ASP A 364 -10.01 -7.03 23.42
CA ASP A 364 -8.89 -7.96 23.23
C ASP A 364 -7.98 -7.55 22.07
N LEU A 365 -8.52 -6.77 21.13
CA LEU A 365 -7.80 -6.34 19.93
C LEU A 365 -7.13 -4.97 20.12
N THR A 366 -5.93 -4.83 19.56
CA THR A 366 -5.34 -3.50 19.38
C THR A 366 -6.20 -2.66 18.42
N GLY A 367 -6.08 -1.33 18.50
CA GLY A 367 -6.90 -0.44 17.66
C GLY A 367 -6.76 -0.68 16.15
N GLU A 368 -5.60 -1.16 15.68
CA GLU A 368 -5.39 -1.49 14.26
C GLU A 368 -5.97 -2.86 13.91
N GLN A 369 -5.76 -3.86 14.77
CA GLN A 369 -6.38 -5.19 14.63
C GLN A 369 -7.90 -5.08 14.61
N TYR A 370 -8.48 -4.32 15.55
CA TYR A 370 -9.92 -4.09 15.61
C TYR A 370 -10.46 -3.46 14.33
N ARG A 371 -9.80 -2.42 13.80
CA ARG A 371 -10.25 -1.74 12.58
C ARG A 371 -10.20 -2.66 11.36
N LEU A 372 -9.11 -3.44 11.20
CA LEU A 372 -8.99 -4.37 10.08
C LEU A 372 -9.95 -5.55 10.23
N TYR A 373 -10.07 -6.12 11.43
CA TYR A 373 -11.04 -7.20 11.69
C TYR A 373 -12.47 -6.76 11.40
N ARG A 374 -12.86 -5.56 11.89
CA ARG A 374 -14.18 -4.98 11.60
C ARG A 374 -14.41 -4.82 10.11
N LEU A 375 -13.41 -4.37 9.35
CA LEU A 375 -13.50 -4.23 7.90
C LEU A 375 -13.75 -5.58 7.22
N VAL A 376 -12.98 -6.61 7.58
CA VAL A 376 -13.13 -7.97 7.05
C VAL A 376 -14.48 -8.57 7.42
N TRP A 377 -14.87 -8.47 8.69
CA TRP A 377 -16.13 -8.99 9.20
C TRP A 377 -17.33 -8.33 8.53
N SER A 378 -17.35 -7.00 8.44
CA SER A 378 -18.46 -6.25 7.83
C SER A 378 -18.59 -6.55 6.34
N ARG A 379 -17.46 -6.64 5.61
CA ARG A 379 -17.48 -7.00 4.18
C ARG A 379 -17.99 -8.40 3.94
N PHE A 380 -17.53 -9.37 4.72
CA PHE A 380 -17.99 -10.76 4.62
C PHE A 380 -19.49 -10.86 4.92
N LEU A 381 -19.97 -10.26 6.02
CA LEU A 381 -21.37 -10.30 6.36
C LEU A 381 -22.24 -9.66 5.28
N ALA A 382 -21.86 -8.46 4.83
CA ALA A 382 -22.54 -7.74 3.76
C ALA A 382 -22.61 -8.56 2.45
N SER A 383 -21.54 -9.30 2.14
CA SER A 383 -21.50 -10.16 0.95
C SER A 383 -22.56 -11.27 0.96
N GLN A 384 -23.14 -11.60 2.10
CA GLN A 384 -24.17 -12.64 2.28
C GLN A 384 -25.54 -12.04 2.63
N MET A 385 -25.70 -10.72 2.44
CA MET A 385 -26.95 -10.00 2.67
C MET A 385 -27.67 -9.71 1.35
N ALA A 386 -28.96 -9.43 1.44
CA ALA A 386 -29.80 -9.06 0.32
C ALA A 386 -29.33 -7.75 -0.36
N ASN A 387 -29.65 -7.62 -1.64
CA ASN A 387 -29.39 -6.42 -2.41
C ASN A 387 -30.01 -5.19 -1.75
N ALA A 388 -29.35 -4.05 -1.84
CA ALA A 388 -29.96 -2.77 -1.56
C ALA A 388 -30.89 -2.39 -2.72
N VAL A 389 -32.08 -1.86 -2.40
CA VAL A 389 -33.08 -1.45 -3.39
C VAL A 389 -33.27 0.06 -3.27
N TYR A 390 -33.17 0.73 -4.41
CA TYR A 390 -33.37 2.17 -4.53
C TYR A 390 -34.57 2.43 -5.42
N ASP A 391 -35.49 3.27 -4.96
CA ASP A 391 -36.51 3.86 -5.80
C ASP A 391 -35.87 4.97 -6.63
N SER A 392 -35.71 4.75 -7.91
CA SER A 392 -35.06 5.67 -8.85
C SER A 392 -36.12 6.28 -9.78
N VAL A 393 -36.25 7.60 -9.73
CA VAL A 393 -37.11 8.38 -10.58
C VAL A 393 -36.24 9.12 -11.60
N ALA A 394 -36.54 8.96 -12.88
CA ALA A 394 -35.91 9.72 -13.96
C ALA A 394 -36.98 10.47 -14.71
N VAL A 395 -36.81 11.77 -14.82
CA VAL A 395 -37.77 12.69 -15.49
C VAL A 395 -37.09 13.28 -16.73
N GLU A 396 -37.76 13.26 -17.84
CA GLU A 396 -37.38 13.99 -19.04
C GLU A 396 -38.41 15.14 -19.24
N VAL A 397 -37.88 16.35 -19.35
CA VAL A 397 -38.60 17.59 -19.55
C VAL A 397 -38.29 18.11 -20.94
N GLU A 398 -39.27 18.65 -21.64
CA GLU A 398 -39.11 19.19 -22.98
C GLU A 398 -39.52 20.66 -23.01
N ALA A 399 -38.77 21.48 -23.74
CA ALA A 399 -39.09 22.88 -24.06
C ALA A 399 -38.52 23.22 -25.45
N ALA A 400 -39.33 23.67 -26.40
CA ALA A 400 -38.92 24.03 -27.77
C ALA A 400 -38.10 22.94 -28.50
N GLY A 401 -38.39 21.65 -28.30
CA GLY A 401 -37.64 20.53 -28.89
C GLY A 401 -36.36 20.17 -28.11
N HIS A 402 -35.98 20.96 -27.11
CA HIS A 402 -34.83 20.66 -26.22
C HIS A 402 -35.27 19.74 -25.09
N SER A 403 -34.42 18.76 -24.76
CA SER A 403 -34.66 17.85 -23.64
C SER A 403 -33.76 18.16 -22.46
N PHE A 404 -34.34 18.17 -21.26
CA PHE A 404 -33.66 18.29 -19.98
C PHE A 404 -33.97 17.06 -19.14
N ARG A 405 -33.01 16.59 -18.35
CA ARG A 405 -33.16 15.40 -17.51
C ARG A 405 -32.89 15.67 -16.06
N ALA A 406 -33.76 15.20 -15.22
CA ALA A 406 -33.56 15.16 -13.78
C ALA A 406 -33.69 13.71 -13.28
N SER A 407 -32.90 13.35 -12.27
CA SER A 407 -33.06 12.03 -11.65
C SER A 407 -32.85 12.16 -10.14
N SER A 408 -33.61 11.34 -9.42
CA SER A 408 -33.43 11.19 -7.96
C SER A 408 -33.47 9.71 -7.62
N SER A 409 -32.71 9.35 -6.58
CA SER A 409 -32.67 7.96 -6.13
C SER A 409 -32.76 7.94 -4.61
N SER A 410 -33.80 7.32 -4.08
CA SER A 410 -34.01 7.20 -2.64
C SER A 410 -33.88 5.75 -2.18
N LEU A 411 -33.27 5.53 -1.02
CA LEU A 411 -33.07 4.20 -0.46
C LEU A 411 -34.42 3.63 0.00
N LYS A 412 -34.92 2.58 -0.68
CA LYS A 412 -36.16 1.88 -0.36
C LYS A 412 -35.95 0.72 0.60
N PHE A 413 -34.85 -0.02 0.43
CA PHE A 413 -34.42 -1.10 1.30
C PHE A 413 -32.90 -1.13 1.39
N SER A 414 -32.38 -1.06 2.61
CA SER A 414 -30.94 -0.94 2.84
C SER A 414 -30.15 -2.19 2.45
N GLY A 415 -30.76 -3.38 2.58
CA GLY A 415 -30.02 -4.61 2.28
C GLY A 415 -28.64 -4.65 2.94
N TYR A 416 -27.61 -4.97 2.18
CA TYR A 416 -26.23 -5.05 2.66
C TYR A 416 -25.64 -3.72 3.15
N THR A 417 -26.15 -2.57 2.69
CA THR A 417 -25.64 -1.25 3.09
C THR A 417 -25.91 -0.95 4.57
N ALA A 418 -26.81 -1.69 5.21
CA ALA A 418 -27.01 -1.63 6.66
C ALA A 418 -25.73 -2.01 7.46
N VAL A 419 -24.80 -2.73 6.85
CA VAL A 419 -23.56 -3.22 7.48
C VAL A 419 -22.31 -2.62 6.86
N TYR A 420 -22.31 -2.45 5.53
CA TYR A 420 -21.09 -2.10 4.80
C TYR A 420 -21.38 -1.34 3.51
N GLU A 421 -20.61 -0.27 3.31
CA GLU A 421 -20.49 0.43 2.03
C GLU A 421 -19.03 0.47 1.62
N GLU A 422 -18.75 0.44 0.32
CA GLU A 422 -17.37 0.56 -0.18
C GLU A 422 -16.83 1.98 -0.06
N GLY A 423 -15.51 2.08 0.14
CA GLY A 423 -14.80 3.35 0.08
C GLY A 423 -14.69 3.82 -1.38
N LYS A 424 -14.97 5.08 -1.63
CA LYS A 424 -14.74 5.73 -2.94
C LYS A 424 -13.30 6.26 -3.00
N ASP A 425 -12.66 6.21 -4.17
CA ASP A 425 -11.32 6.81 -4.38
C ASP A 425 -11.38 8.34 -4.39
N GLU A 426 -12.52 8.89 -4.84
CA GLU A 426 -12.87 10.31 -4.82
C GLU A 426 -14.24 10.49 -4.20
N GLU A 427 -14.37 11.40 -3.26
CA GLU A 427 -15.65 11.84 -2.72
C GLU A 427 -16.21 12.90 -3.68
N LYS A 428 -16.97 12.44 -4.68
CA LYS A 428 -17.89 13.34 -5.38
C LYS A 428 -19.14 13.42 -4.52
N GLU A 429 -19.41 14.57 -3.97
CA GLU A 429 -20.71 14.88 -3.38
C GLU A 429 -21.74 14.86 -4.51
N GLU A 430 -22.38 13.72 -4.73
CA GLU A 430 -23.61 13.67 -5.49
C GLU A 430 -24.68 14.34 -4.62
N LYS A 431 -24.95 15.61 -4.86
CA LYS A 431 -26.10 16.30 -4.29
C LYS A 431 -27.35 15.73 -4.94
N GLU A 432 -27.85 14.64 -4.37
CA GLU A 432 -29.18 14.15 -4.76
C GLU A 432 -30.23 15.15 -4.28
N SER A 433 -30.76 15.95 -5.21
CA SER A 433 -31.92 16.80 -4.92
C SER A 433 -33.18 15.94 -5.02
N PRO A 434 -34.07 15.95 -4.01
CA PRO A 434 -35.33 15.22 -4.11
C PRO A 434 -36.17 15.83 -5.22
N LEU A 435 -36.72 14.99 -6.10
CA LEU A 435 -37.68 15.42 -7.10
C LEU A 435 -39.08 15.48 -6.51
N PRO A 436 -39.89 16.53 -6.87
CA PRO A 436 -41.31 16.56 -6.52
C PRO A 436 -42.09 15.44 -7.23
N ALA A 437 -43.31 15.25 -6.83
CA ALA A 437 -44.22 14.24 -7.45
C ALA A 437 -44.70 14.76 -8.79
N LEU A 438 -43.98 14.51 -9.85
CA LEU A 438 -44.29 14.96 -11.23
C LEU A 438 -45.12 13.93 -11.98
N ARG A 439 -45.93 14.41 -12.95
CA ARG A 439 -46.75 13.60 -13.88
C ARG A 439 -46.43 13.93 -15.34
N GLU A 440 -46.54 12.97 -16.20
CA GLU A 440 -46.37 13.20 -17.64
C GLU A 440 -47.43 14.20 -18.16
N GLY A 441 -46.98 15.13 -18.98
CA GLY A 441 -47.79 16.25 -19.49
C GLY A 441 -47.94 17.44 -18.53
N GLU A 442 -47.35 17.38 -17.31
CA GLU A 442 -47.43 18.46 -16.33
C GLU A 442 -46.63 19.69 -16.82
N PRO A 443 -47.23 20.90 -16.80
CA PRO A 443 -46.53 22.12 -17.11
C PRO A 443 -45.60 22.51 -15.94
N LEU A 444 -44.40 22.95 -16.29
CA LEU A 444 -43.39 23.39 -15.32
C LEU A 444 -43.11 24.87 -15.52
N THR A 445 -42.84 25.56 -14.42
CA THR A 445 -42.44 26.97 -14.46
C THR A 445 -40.92 27.06 -14.34
N LEU A 446 -40.27 27.67 -15.31
CA LEU A 446 -38.86 27.99 -15.25
C LEU A 446 -38.62 29.11 -14.23
N LYS A 447 -37.69 28.90 -13.31
CA LYS A 447 -37.20 29.91 -12.38
C LYS A 447 -36.02 30.68 -12.96
N ASP A 448 -34.95 29.95 -13.25
CA ASP A 448 -33.71 30.43 -13.79
C ASP A 448 -32.94 29.31 -14.44
N PHE A 449 -31.86 29.66 -15.14
CA PHE A 449 -30.88 28.70 -15.65
C PHE A 449 -29.58 28.85 -14.86
N ASP A 450 -29.01 27.71 -14.46
CA ASP A 450 -27.66 27.63 -13.94
C ASP A 450 -26.70 27.21 -15.07
N ARG A 451 -25.70 28.04 -15.34
CA ARG A 451 -24.75 27.89 -16.45
C ARG A 451 -23.37 27.75 -15.86
N GLU A 452 -22.77 26.56 -15.98
CA GLU A 452 -21.46 26.29 -15.42
C GLU A 452 -20.46 25.93 -16.52
N GLN A 453 -19.35 26.66 -16.55
CA GLN A 453 -18.18 26.35 -17.37
C GLN A 453 -17.35 25.30 -16.67
N HIS A 454 -16.95 24.27 -17.38
CA HIS A 454 -16.11 23.20 -16.90
C HIS A 454 -14.94 22.97 -17.85
N PHE A 455 -13.90 22.37 -17.32
CA PHE A 455 -12.79 21.85 -18.09
C PHE A 455 -12.59 20.37 -17.73
N THR A 456 -12.33 19.54 -18.75
CA THR A 456 -11.98 18.15 -18.50
C THR A 456 -10.76 18.08 -17.58
N GLN A 457 -10.76 17.12 -16.67
CA GLN A 457 -9.70 16.94 -15.69
C GLN A 457 -8.80 15.76 -16.11
N PRO A 458 -7.48 15.84 -15.84
CA PRO A 458 -6.59 14.73 -16.06
C PRO A 458 -6.98 13.55 -15.17
N PRO A 459 -6.56 12.32 -15.50
CA PRO A 459 -6.75 11.19 -14.60
C PRO A 459 -6.03 11.44 -13.28
N ALA A 460 -6.59 10.93 -12.18
CA ALA A 460 -5.96 11.09 -10.87
C ALA A 460 -4.64 10.32 -10.78
N HIS A 461 -3.67 10.87 -10.03
CA HIS A 461 -2.46 10.13 -9.65
C HIS A 461 -2.81 8.83 -8.93
N TYR A 462 -1.95 7.84 -9.05
CA TYR A 462 -2.14 6.61 -8.29
C TYR A 462 -2.08 6.85 -6.79
N THR A 463 -2.95 6.15 -6.07
CA THR A 463 -2.83 5.91 -4.62
C THR A 463 -2.32 4.49 -4.39
N ASP A 464 -1.99 4.11 -3.14
CA ASP A 464 -1.69 2.70 -2.83
C ASP A 464 -2.81 1.76 -3.34
N ALA A 465 -4.07 2.17 -3.16
CA ALA A 465 -5.24 1.39 -3.54
C ALA A 465 -5.37 1.25 -5.07
N THR A 466 -5.30 2.37 -5.79
CA THR A 466 -5.50 2.37 -7.24
C THR A 466 -4.33 1.76 -8.00
N LEU A 467 -3.09 1.86 -7.48
CA LEU A 467 -1.95 1.17 -8.06
C LEU A 467 -2.07 -0.36 -7.92
N ILE A 468 -2.43 -0.85 -6.71
CA ILE A 468 -2.65 -2.29 -6.49
C ILE A 468 -3.77 -2.81 -7.38
N ARG A 469 -4.87 -2.05 -7.51
CA ARG A 469 -5.98 -2.40 -8.40
C ARG A 469 -5.51 -2.49 -9.86
N ALA A 470 -4.78 -1.51 -10.35
CA ALA A 470 -4.26 -1.50 -11.72
C ALA A 470 -3.27 -2.65 -11.98
N MET A 471 -2.41 -2.96 -11.00
CA MET A 471 -1.52 -4.13 -11.09
C MET A 471 -2.32 -5.44 -11.18
N GLU A 472 -3.35 -5.62 -10.34
CA GLU A 472 -4.22 -6.81 -10.37
C GLU A 472 -4.98 -6.93 -11.70
N GLU A 473 -5.58 -5.84 -12.18
CA GLU A 473 -6.33 -5.81 -13.44
C GLU A 473 -5.48 -6.17 -14.65
N GLN A 474 -4.20 -5.81 -14.62
CA GLN A 474 -3.22 -6.13 -15.67
C GLN A 474 -2.46 -7.44 -15.44
N GLY A 475 -2.76 -8.17 -14.37
CA GLY A 475 -2.10 -9.44 -14.07
C GLY A 475 -0.66 -9.32 -13.55
N ILE A 476 -0.26 -8.12 -13.12
CA ILE A 476 1.10 -7.80 -12.64
C ILE A 476 1.21 -8.06 -11.15
N GLY A 477 2.07 -8.98 -10.76
CA GLY A 477 2.23 -9.40 -9.37
C GLY A 477 1.17 -10.40 -8.91
N ARG A 478 1.26 -10.80 -7.64
CA ARG A 478 0.37 -11.77 -6.98
C ARG A 478 0.15 -11.34 -5.52
N PRO A 479 -0.75 -11.95 -4.77
CA PRO A 479 -1.04 -11.62 -3.37
C PRO A 479 0.20 -11.43 -2.48
N SER A 480 1.24 -12.22 -2.70
CA SER A 480 2.50 -12.14 -1.95
C SER A 480 3.38 -10.95 -2.35
N THR A 481 3.20 -10.37 -3.54
CA THR A 481 4.11 -9.36 -4.10
C THR A 481 3.57 -7.93 -4.12
N TYR A 482 2.25 -7.68 -4.04
CA TYR A 482 1.69 -6.32 -4.10
C TYR A 482 2.28 -5.40 -3.02
N ALA A 483 2.16 -5.78 -1.76
CA ALA A 483 2.63 -4.96 -0.65
C ALA A 483 4.17 -4.78 -0.64
N PRO A 484 4.99 -5.83 -0.88
CA PRO A 484 6.43 -5.67 -1.06
C PRO A 484 6.81 -4.73 -2.20
N THR A 485 6.15 -4.83 -3.35
CA THR A 485 6.44 -3.98 -4.53
C THR A 485 6.21 -2.51 -4.22
N VAL A 486 5.01 -2.15 -3.71
CA VAL A 486 4.70 -0.76 -3.33
C VAL A 486 5.68 -0.25 -2.28
N SER A 487 6.04 -1.07 -1.29
CA SER A 487 7.03 -0.68 -0.29
C SER A 487 8.42 -0.46 -0.91
N THR A 488 8.84 -1.33 -1.83
CA THR A 488 10.17 -1.26 -2.43
C THR A 488 10.35 -0.01 -3.30
N ILE A 489 9.37 0.35 -4.13
CA ILE A 489 9.46 1.55 -4.97
C ILE A 489 9.52 2.84 -4.14
N LEU A 490 8.87 2.85 -2.97
CA LEU A 490 8.97 3.94 -2.00
C LEU A 490 10.30 3.92 -1.24
N ASP A 491 10.75 2.75 -0.76
CA ASP A 491 12.01 2.60 -0.02
C ASP A 491 13.24 2.91 -0.89
N ARG A 492 13.14 2.73 -2.23
CA ARG A 492 14.17 3.08 -3.21
C ARG A 492 14.09 4.52 -3.70
N GLU A 493 13.12 5.27 -3.22
CA GLU A 493 12.89 6.65 -3.65
C GLU A 493 12.61 6.79 -5.15
N TYR A 494 12.11 5.73 -5.83
CA TYR A 494 11.64 5.84 -7.21
C TYR A 494 10.32 6.57 -7.27
N VAL A 495 9.52 6.39 -6.26
CA VAL A 495 8.21 7.02 -6.04
C VAL A 495 8.20 7.66 -4.65
N VAL A 496 7.58 8.80 -4.53
CA VAL A 496 7.31 9.46 -3.24
C VAL A 496 5.82 9.53 -3.00
N LYS A 497 5.44 9.66 -1.73
CA LYS A 497 4.05 9.79 -1.34
C LYS A 497 3.74 11.24 -0.94
N GLU A 498 2.88 11.90 -1.71
CA GLU A 498 2.37 13.24 -1.45
C GLU A 498 0.90 13.16 -1.03
N GLY A 499 0.67 13.31 0.28
CA GLY A 499 -0.66 13.05 0.85
C GLY A 499 -1.07 11.59 0.66
N LYS A 500 -2.11 11.33 -0.14
CA LYS A 500 -2.56 9.98 -0.52
C LYS A 500 -1.99 9.49 -1.85
N TYR A 501 -1.38 10.37 -2.64
CA TYR A 501 -0.95 10.10 -4.00
C TYR A 501 0.50 9.63 -4.09
N LEU A 502 0.77 8.78 -5.05
CA LEU A 502 2.09 8.30 -5.44
C LEU A 502 2.58 9.13 -6.63
N ARG A 503 3.76 9.70 -6.52
CA ARG A 503 4.38 10.53 -7.55
C ARG A 503 5.74 9.99 -7.94
N ILE A 504 6.03 10.00 -9.24
CA ILE A 504 7.35 9.61 -9.71
C ILE A 504 8.40 10.65 -9.31
N THR A 505 9.60 10.20 -8.95
CA THR A 505 10.74 11.10 -8.71
C THR A 505 11.61 11.24 -9.95
N ASN A 506 12.48 12.26 -10.00
CA ASN A 506 13.49 12.35 -11.06
C ASN A 506 14.37 11.10 -11.14
N LEU A 507 14.69 10.49 -10.00
CA LEU A 507 15.40 9.22 -9.95
C LEU A 507 14.57 8.08 -10.56
N GLY A 508 13.28 7.99 -10.21
CA GLY A 508 12.36 7.02 -10.77
C GLY A 508 12.25 7.15 -12.29
N ARG A 509 12.11 8.36 -12.81
CA ARG A 509 12.07 8.65 -14.25
C ARG A 509 13.33 8.20 -14.98
N VAL A 510 14.51 8.51 -14.42
CA VAL A 510 15.79 8.11 -15.01
C VAL A 510 15.95 6.60 -15.05
N VAL A 511 15.59 5.92 -13.96
CA VAL A 511 15.65 4.44 -13.90
C VAL A 511 14.63 3.83 -14.88
N THR A 512 13.40 4.35 -14.92
CA THR A 512 12.36 3.87 -15.85
C THR A 512 12.76 4.09 -17.31
N ALA A 513 13.33 5.24 -17.65
CA ALA A 513 13.82 5.53 -18.99
C ALA A 513 14.92 4.55 -19.42
N LEU A 514 15.90 4.30 -18.54
CA LEU A 514 16.95 3.31 -18.77
C LEU A 514 16.37 1.91 -19.00
N MET A 515 15.42 1.50 -18.15
CA MET A 515 14.79 0.19 -18.26
C MET A 515 13.97 0.07 -19.57
N LYS A 516 13.23 1.09 -19.97
CA LYS A 516 12.46 1.10 -21.22
C LYS A 516 13.37 1.04 -22.46
N GLU A 517 14.53 1.69 -22.40
CA GLU A 517 15.46 1.79 -23.53
C GLU A 517 16.31 0.52 -23.71
N ARG A 518 16.77 -0.09 -22.61
CA ARG A 518 17.77 -1.16 -22.63
C ARG A 518 17.24 -2.53 -22.24
N PHE A 519 16.14 -2.59 -21.51
CA PHE A 519 15.51 -3.79 -20.99
C PHE A 519 13.99 -3.70 -21.22
N SER A 520 13.61 -3.54 -22.51
CA SER A 520 12.23 -3.27 -22.90
C SER A 520 11.26 -4.30 -22.31
N ASP A 521 11.61 -5.57 -22.33
CA ASP A 521 10.80 -6.68 -21.87
C ASP A 521 10.58 -6.64 -20.36
N ILE A 522 11.65 -6.40 -19.57
CA ILE A 522 11.53 -6.29 -18.11
C ILE A 522 10.67 -5.08 -17.70
N ALA A 523 10.70 -4.02 -18.51
CA ALA A 523 9.89 -2.84 -18.31
C ALA A 523 8.47 -2.99 -18.90
N ASP A 524 8.18 -4.01 -19.70
CA ASP A 524 6.90 -4.19 -20.36
C ASP A 524 5.85 -4.84 -19.43
N LEU A 525 4.63 -4.27 -19.45
CA LEU A 525 3.52 -4.70 -18.61
C LEU A 525 3.02 -6.08 -19.02
N LYS A 526 2.89 -6.31 -20.34
CA LYS A 526 2.38 -7.57 -20.89
C LYS A 526 3.38 -8.70 -20.70
N PHE A 527 4.66 -8.43 -20.90
CA PHE A 527 5.72 -9.39 -20.64
C PHE A 527 5.70 -9.87 -19.17
N THR A 528 5.63 -8.91 -18.23
CA THR A 528 5.56 -9.26 -16.81
C THR A 528 4.29 -10.03 -16.47
N ALA A 529 3.14 -9.67 -17.03
CA ALA A 529 1.89 -10.42 -16.84
C ALA A 529 1.97 -11.84 -17.40
N ASN A 530 2.54 -12.00 -18.60
CA ASN A 530 2.76 -13.32 -19.22
C ASN A 530 3.71 -14.19 -18.39
N MET A 531 4.79 -13.60 -17.86
CA MET A 531 5.71 -14.31 -16.98
C MET A 531 5.03 -14.78 -15.70
N GLU A 532 4.15 -13.96 -15.10
CA GLU A 532 3.35 -14.38 -13.96
C GLU A 532 2.41 -15.55 -14.29
N GLN A 533 1.80 -15.54 -15.48
CA GLN A 533 0.96 -16.66 -15.96
C GLN A 533 1.79 -17.92 -16.21
N ARG A 534 3.00 -17.80 -16.74
CA ARG A 534 3.91 -18.94 -16.93
C ARG A 534 4.33 -19.56 -15.62
N LEU A 535 4.61 -18.75 -14.61
CA LEU A 535 4.89 -19.21 -13.25
C LEU A 535 3.67 -19.91 -12.61
N ASP A 536 2.45 -19.45 -12.91
CA ASP A 536 1.23 -20.16 -12.50
C ASP A 536 1.07 -21.49 -13.27
N SER A 537 1.46 -21.55 -14.57
CA SER A 537 1.48 -22.80 -15.34
C SER A 537 2.47 -23.83 -14.80
N VAL A 538 3.58 -23.39 -14.19
CA VAL A 538 4.49 -24.30 -13.45
C VAL A 538 3.80 -24.87 -12.23
N GLU A 539 3.08 -24.05 -11.49
CA GLU A 539 2.30 -24.46 -10.32
C GLU A 539 1.20 -25.47 -10.66
N GLU A 540 0.59 -25.34 -11.83
CA GLU A 540 -0.38 -26.31 -12.35
C GLU A 540 0.30 -27.59 -12.91
N GLY A 541 1.62 -27.61 -13.03
CA GLY A 541 2.41 -28.72 -13.60
C GLY A 541 2.31 -28.83 -15.12
N LYS A 542 1.91 -27.75 -15.81
CA LYS A 542 1.81 -27.71 -17.28
C LYS A 542 3.13 -27.35 -17.97
N THR A 543 4.04 -26.70 -17.26
CA THR A 543 5.32 -26.22 -17.80
C THR A 543 6.44 -26.55 -16.82
N ALA A 544 7.58 -27.01 -17.29
CA ALA A 544 8.75 -27.22 -16.44
C ALA A 544 9.36 -25.86 -16.05
N TRP A 545 9.73 -25.70 -14.79
CA TRP A 545 10.27 -24.45 -14.28
C TRP A 545 11.59 -24.01 -14.94
N LYS A 546 12.42 -24.97 -15.33
CA LYS A 546 13.68 -24.73 -16.03
C LYS A 546 13.47 -24.17 -17.45
N ASP A 547 12.41 -24.60 -18.14
CA ASP A 547 12.08 -24.07 -19.47
C ASP A 547 11.71 -22.58 -19.42
N VAL A 548 10.96 -22.19 -18.35
CA VAL A 548 10.63 -20.77 -18.13
C VAL A 548 11.90 -19.92 -17.96
N LEU A 549 12.91 -20.46 -17.26
CA LEU A 549 14.17 -19.75 -17.04
C LEU A 549 15.04 -19.70 -18.30
N ARG A 550 15.14 -20.80 -19.07
CA ARG A 550 15.92 -20.84 -20.31
C ARG A 550 15.42 -19.84 -21.34
N GLU A 551 14.10 -19.82 -21.58
CA GLU A 551 13.50 -18.87 -22.51
C GLU A 551 13.68 -17.41 -22.10
N PHE A 552 13.67 -17.14 -20.80
CA PHE A 552 13.89 -15.80 -20.29
C PHE A 552 15.36 -15.38 -20.36
N TYR A 553 16.29 -16.28 -19.98
CA TYR A 553 17.68 -15.91 -19.74
C TYR A 553 18.43 -15.53 -21.01
N GLY A 554 18.19 -16.22 -22.11
CA GLY A 554 18.91 -15.97 -23.37
C GLY A 554 18.73 -14.53 -23.87
N ASP A 555 17.50 -14.05 -23.93
CA ASP A 555 17.20 -12.67 -24.34
C ASP A 555 17.71 -11.65 -23.31
N PHE A 556 17.56 -11.97 -22.03
CA PHE A 556 18.01 -11.10 -20.94
C PHE A 556 19.54 -10.92 -20.91
N GLU A 557 20.31 -11.98 -21.11
CA GLU A 557 21.79 -11.94 -21.17
C GLU A 557 22.25 -11.05 -22.32
N GLN A 558 21.65 -11.20 -23.49
CA GLN A 558 21.93 -10.37 -24.66
C GLN A 558 21.66 -8.88 -24.38
N ASP A 559 20.52 -8.57 -23.79
CA ASP A 559 20.15 -7.20 -23.40
C ASP A 559 21.13 -6.62 -22.39
N LEU A 560 21.57 -7.42 -21.42
CA LEU A 560 22.53 -7.00 -20.40
C LEU A 560 23.90 -6.66 -21.05
N GLU A 561 24.42 -7.54 -21.91
CA GLU A 561 25.67 -7.27 -22.65
C GLU A 561 25.58 -6.01 -23.51
N ASN A 562 24.47 -5.86 -24.25
CA ASN A 562 24.22 -4.71 -25.09
C ASN A 562 24.16 -3.41 -24.26
N ALA A 563 23.49 -3.46 -23.12
CA ALA A 563 23.39 -2.34 -22.19
C ALA A 563 24.76 -1.98 -21.58
N GLU A 564 25.55 -2.97 -21.17
CA GLU A 564 26.92 -2.73 -20.64
C GLU A 564 27.84 -2.08 -21.66
N LYS A 565 27.84 -2.58 -22.92
CA LYS A 565 28.60 -2.04 -24.03
C LYS A 565 28.16 -0.61 -24.37
N ALA A 566 26.85 -0.36 -24.49
CA ALA A 566 26.30 0.95 -24.85
C ALA A 566 26.52 2.02 -23.77
N LEU A 567 26.56 1.62 -22.53
CA LEU A 567 26.72 2.52 -21.38
C LEU A 567 28.20 2.61 -20.92
N ASP A 568 29.15 1.97 -21.63
CA ASP A 568 30.55 2.01 -21.17
C ASP A 568 31.07 3.45 -21.15
N GLY A 569 31.86 3.76 -20.13
CA GLY A 569 32.39 5.11 -19.90
C GLY A 569 31.33 6.16 -19.50
N THR A 570 30.04 5.86 -19.54
CA THR A 570 28.99 6.83 -19.25
C THR A 570 28.50 6.75 -17.81
N ARG A 571 28.07 7.89 -17.25
CA ARG A 571 27.37 7.96 -15.97
C ARG A 571 26.15 8.83 -16.14
N ILE A 572 24.99 8.28 -15.85
CA ILE A 572 23.71 8.97 -15.98
C ILE A 572 23.53 9.87 -14.76
N LYS A 573 23.36 11.17 -15.02
CA LYS A 573 23.05 12.15 -13.97
C LYS A 573 21.54 12.19 -13.75
N VAL A 574 21.12 12.07 -12.50
CA VAL A 574 19.73 12.33 -12.11
C VAL A 574 19.55 13.84 -12.04
N PRO A 575 18.58 14.43 -12.74
CA PRO A 575 18.27 15.85 -12.60
C PRO A 575 17.95 16.17 -11.14
N ASP A 576 18.49 17.29 -10.67
CA ASP A 576 18.16 17.77 -9.33
C ASP A 576 16.74 18.30 -9.29
N GLU A 577 16.07 18.13 -8.17
CA GLU A 577 14.76 18.75 -7.91
C GLU A 577 14.99 20.23 -7.55
N VAL A 578 14.53 21.12 -8.41
CA VAL A 578 14.69 22.57 -8.21
C VAL A 578 13.68 23.04 -7.17
N SER A 579 14.16 23.80 -6.18
CA SER A 579 13.32 24.45 -5.17
C SER A 579 12.99 25.89 -5.62
N GLU A 580 11.91 26.43 -5.10
CA GLU A 580 11.58 27.85 -5.24
C GLU A 580 12.50 28.76 -4.40
N GLU A 581 13.24 28.19 -3.45
CA GLU A 581 14.19 28.92 -2.61
C GLU A 581 15.41 29.36 -3.40
N ILE A 582 15.77 30.61 -3.24
CA ILE A 582 16.90 31.26 -3.92
C ILE A 582 18.14 31.22 -3.03
N CYS A 583 19.29 30.91 -3.62
CA CYS A 583 20.58 30.97 -2.94
C CYS A 583 20.91 32.42 -2.55
N PRO A 584 21.11 32.73 -1.26
CA PRO A 584 21.42 34.09 -0.83
C PRO A 584 22.82 34.60 -1.26
N GLU A 585 23.72 33.67 -1.67
CA GLU A 585 25.09 34.01 -2.07
C GLU A 585 25.22 34.29 -3.57
N CYS A 586 24.43 33.62 -4.42
CA CYS A 586 24.61 33.72 -5.87
C CYS A 586 23.30 33.88 -6.68
N GLY A 587 22.15 33.99 -6.02
CA GLY A 587 20.84 34.22 -6.66
C GLY A 587 20.27 33.07 -7.48
N ARG A 588 20.91 31.88 -7.52
CA ARG A 588 20.40 30.69 -8.23
C ARG A 588 19.36 29.97 -7.38
N ASN A 589 18.36 29.35 -8.01
CA ASN A 589 17.42 28.48 -7.31
C ASN A 589 18.19 27.33 -6.65
N LEU A 590 17.88 27.04 -5.38
CA LEU A 590 18.46 25.91 -4.67
C LEU A 590 17.88 24.61 -5.20
N VAL A 591 18.66 23.54 -5.10
CA VAL A 591 18.25 22.20 -5.50
C VAL A 591 18.25 21.25 -4.31
N VAL A 592 17.33 20.31 -4.31
CA VAL A 592 17.24 19.31 -3.25
C VAL A 592 18.29 18.21 -3.51
N LYS A 593 19.21 18.06 -2.57
CA LYS A 593 20.23 16.99 -2.58
C LYS A 593 19.99 16.01 -1.43
N SER A 594 20.36 14.76 -1.65
CA SER A 594 20.34 13.73 -0.61
C SER A 594 21.73 13.55 -0.02
N GLY A 595 21.87 13.75 1.29
CA GLY A 595 23.11 13.58 2.03
C GLY A 595 23.04 12.50 3.11
N ARG A 596 24.13 12.27 3.80
CA ARG A 596 24.25 11.27 4.89
C ARG A 596 23.20 11.47 6.01
N PHE A 597 22.75 12.70 6.19
CA PHE A 597 21.82 13.08 7.26
C PHE A 597 20.39 13.34 6.77
N GLY A 598 20.09 13.05 5.50
CA GLY A 598 18.80 13.28 4.86
C GLY A 598 18.86 14.24 3.68
N ARG A 599 17.70 14.66 3.21
CA ARG A 599 17.55 15.65 2.12
C ARG A 599 17.87 17.05 2.63
N PHE A 600 18.55 17.86 1.82
CA PHE A 600 18.90 19.26 2.11
C PHE A 600 18.88 20.09 0.83
N LEU A 601 18.76 21.38 0.95
CA LEU A 601 18.88 22.32 -0.15
C LEU A 601 20.35 22.72 -0.34
N ALA A 602 20.82 22.68 -1.57
CA ALA A 602 22.17 23.05 -1.96
C ALA A 602 22.15 23.96 -3.18
N CYS A 603 23.10 24.84 -3.27
CA CYS A 603 23.28 25.64 -4.47
C CYS A 603 23.81 24.77 -5.62
N PRO A 604 23.18 24.84 -6.83
CA PRO A 604 23.67 24.11 -8.01
C PRO A 604 25.01 24.64 -8.53
N GLY A 605 25.44 25.81 -8.08
CA GLY A 605 26.69 26.46 -8.46
C GLY A 605 27.96 25.86 -7.82
N TYR A 606 27.86 24.72 -7.13
CA TYR A 606 29.03 24.03 -6.59
C TYR A 606 30.01 23.58 -7.71
N PRO A 607 31.35 23.81 -7.57
CA PRO A 607 32.06 24.23 -6.36
C PRO A 607 32.19 25.73 -6.11
N GLU A 608 31.76 26.58 -7.02
CA GLU A 608 31.91 28.06 -6.94
C GLU A 608 31.08 28.67 -5.81
N CYS A 609 29.87 28.12 -5.58
CA CYS A 609 29.02 28.47 -4.47
C CYS A 609 28.72 27.21 -3.65
N THR A 610 29.13 27.23 -2.39
CA THR A 610 29.02 26.08 -1.48
C THR A 610 27.81 26.17 -0.55
N PHE A 611 26.92 27.09 -0.78
CA PHE A 611 25.77 27.34 0.08
C PHE A 611 24.88 26.10 0.19
N THR A 612 24.54 25.73 1.42
CA THR A 612 23.61 24.65 1.74
C THR A 612 22.74 25.02 2.92
N MET A 613 21.48 24.59 2.88
CA MET A 613 20.56 24.75 3.99
C MET A 613 19.71 23.49 4.20
N PRO A 614 19.22 23.21 5.42
CA PRO A 614 18.32 22.12 5.66
C PRO A 614 17.02 22.28 4.84
N LEU A 615 16.52 21.19 4.26
CA LEU A 615 15.19 21.20 3.66
C LEU A 615 14.16 21.28 4.77
N VAL A 616 13.48 22.42 4.86
CA VAL A 616 12.54 22.74 5.91
C VAL A 616 11.13 22.81 5.34
N VAL A 617 10.20 22.10 5.94
CA VAL A 617 8.79 22.15 5.53
C VAL A 617 8.08 23.19 6.40
N GLU A 618 7.59 24.25 5.78
CA GLU A 618 6.77 25.24 6.45
C GLU A 618 5.45 24.62 6.90
N MET A 619 5.04 24.94 8.10
CA MET A 619 3.78 24.49 8.68
C MET A 619 2.79 25.66 8.74
N PRO A 620 1.49 25.37 8.66
CA PRO A 620 0.49 26.42 8.79
C PRO A 620 0.55 27.07 10.19
N GLY A 621 0.14 28.34 10.24
CA GLY A 621 0.12 29.14 11.46
C GLY A 621 1.43 29.88 11.75
N ARG A 622 1.44 30.62 12.85
CA ARG A 622 2.57 31.46 13.29
C ARG A 622 3.09 31.02 14.65
N CYS A 623 4.36 31.34 14.90
CA CYS A 623 4.99 31.06 16.18
C CYS A 623 4.28 31.83 17.30
N PRO A 624 3.79 31.17 18.35
CA PRO A 624 3.09 31.83 19.45
C PRO A 624 3.98 32.75 20.29
N LYS A 625 5.32 32.64 20.16
CA LYS A 625 6.27 33.51 20.90
C LYS A 625 6.69 34.77 20.12
N CYS A 626 6.95 34.63 18.82
CA CYS A 626 7.53 35.74 18.05
C CYS A 626 6.80 36.06 16.74
N GLY A 627 5.71 35.36 16.42
CA GLY A 627 4.96 35.56 15.17
C GLY A 627 5.65 35.05 13.89
N GLY A 628 6.89 34.51 13.98
CA GLY A 628 7.62 33.94 12.86
C GLY A 628 6.99 32.66 12.33
N ARG A 629 7.49 32.14 11.19
CA ARG A 629 7.00 30.92 10.56
C ARG A 629 7.27 29.69 11.43
N LEU A 630 6.35 28.74 11.39
CA LEU A 630 6.52 27.43 12.05
C LEU A 630 7.05 26.41 11.06
N MET A 631 8.08 25.69 11.46
CA MET A 631 8.83 24.78 10.62
C MET A 631 8.80 23.37 11.18
N LYS A 632 8.56 22.37 10.30
CA LYS A 632 8.70 20.95 10.63
C LYS A 632 10.16 20.54 10.46
N ARG A 633 10.73 19.94 11.49
CA ARG A 633 12.08 19.37 11.46
C ARG A 633 12.10 17.93 11.90
N THR A 634 13.10 17.19 11.45
CA THR A 634 13.35 15.81 11.85
C THR A 634 14.72 15.70 12.53
N GLY A 635 14.81 14.84 13.52
CA GLY A 635 16.06 14.54 14.20
C GLY A 635 16.17 13.05 14.50
N ASN A 636 17.39 12.58 14.80
CA ASN A 636 17.63 11.21 15.21
C ASN A 636 17.95 11.17 16.70
N SER A 637 17.28 10.31 17.44
CA SER A 637 17.52 10.11 18.86
C SER A 637 18.89 9.49 19.08
N LYS A 638 19.76 10.15 19.83
CA LYS A 638 21.08 9.64 20.19
C LYS A 638 21.01 8.34 21.00
N LYS A 639 19.90 8.12 21.75
CA LYS A 639 19.72 6.93 22.62
C LYS A 639 19.17 5.72 21.87
N THR A 640 18.31 5.93 20.88
CA THR A 640 17.57 4.83 20.23
C THR A 640 17.83 4.71 18.73
N GLY A 641 18.56 5.65 18.12
CA GLY A 641 18.77 5.74 16.67
C GLY A 641 17.51 6.03 15.87
N LYS A 642 16.32 6.12 16.51
CA LYS A 642 15.05 6.34 15.81
C LYS A 642 14.88 7.80 15.43
N GLN A 643 14.38 8.01 14.21
CA GLN A 643 14.00 9.33 13.73
C GLN A 643 12.75 9.83 14.46
N TYR A 644 12.75 11.12 14.81
CA TYR A 644 11.61 11.81 15.38
C TYR A 644 11.35 13.13 14.65
N THR A 645 10.10 13.59 14.67
CA THR A 645 9.67 14.86 14.09
C THR A 645 9.28 15.82 15.21
N TYR A 646 9.68 17.08 15.08
CA TYR A 646 9.29 18.19 15.96
C TYR A 646 9.00 19.44 15.14
N TYR A 647 8.33 20.40 15.75
CA TYR A 647 7.96 21.67 15.14
C TYR A 647 8.60 22.81 15.92
N CYS A 648 9.17 23.77 15.23
CA CYS A 648 9.87 24.89 15.87
C CYS A 648 9.69 26.18 15.05
N CYS A 649 9.99 27.30 15.68
CA CYS A 649 10.08 28.57 15.00
C CYS A 649 11.25 28.57 14.00
N GLU A 650 11.13 29.28 12.89
CA GLU A 650 12.23 29.49 11.95
C GLU A 650 13.46 30.13 12.61
N HIS A 651 13.26 30.98 13.60
CA HIS A 651 14.30 31.70 14.31
C HIS A 651 15.02 30.88 15.41
N VAL A 652 14.68 29.59 15.59
CA VAL A 652 15.29 28.75 16.64
C VAL A 652 16.82 28.61 16.53
N ASN A 653 17.35 28.74 15.31
CA ASN A 653 18.77 28.70 15.02
C ASN A 653 19.29 30.02 14.40
N SER A 654 18.60 31.12 14.64
CA SER A 654 19.07 32.43 14.18
C SER A 654 20.46 32.73 14.73
N LYS A 655 21.34 33.25 13.86
CA LYS A 655 22.66 33.78 14.26
C LYS A 655 22.53 35.16 14.92
N ASP A 656 21.43 35.85 14.67
CA ASP A 656 21.09 37.09 15.32
C ASP A 656 20.43 36.80 16.66
N GLU A 657 21.12 37.12 17.74
CA GLU A 657 20.65 36.87 19.10
C GLU A 657 19.38 37.64 19.45
N THR A 658 19.14 38.78 18.79
CA THR A 658 17.94 39.61 18.99
C THR A 658 16.70 39.01 18.34
N ALA A 659 16.86 38.22 17.28
CA ALA A 659 15.81 37.54 16.56
C ALA A 659 15.61 36.08 17.05
N LYS A 660 16.41 35.59 17.98
CA LYS A 660 16.40 34.20 18.42
C LYS A 660 15.13 33.84 19.16
N CYS A 661 14.48 32.78 18.74
CA CYS A 661 13.26 32.26 19.36
C CYS A 661 13.46 30.78 19.73
N ASP A 662 13.16 30.46 20.98
CA ASP A 662 13.33 29.08 21.52
C ASP A 662 12.08 28.20 21.38
N PHE A 663 11.07 28.67 20.66
CA PHE A 663 9.83 27.93 20.53
C PHE A 663 10.04 26.59 19.80
N MET A 664 9.72 25.49 20.48
CA MET A 664 9.74 24.12 19.97
C MET A 664 8.62 23.32 20.58
N THR A 665 7.95 22.47 19.79
CA THR A 665 6.88 21.60 20.24
C THR A 665 6.84 20.28 19.48
N TRP A 666 6.27 19.25 20.11
CA TRP A 666 5.94 17.97 19.50
C TRP A 666 4.52 17.95 18.91
N ASP A 667 3.73 18.96 19.17
CA ASP A 667 2.35 19.08 18.71
C ASP A 667 2.32 19.72 17.33
N VAL A 668 1.47 19.20 16.46
CA VAL A 668 1.39 19.61 15.04
C VAL A 668 0.64 20.93 14.92
N PRO A 669 1.21 21.98 14.36
CA PRO A 669 0.47 23.21 14.06
C PRO A 669 -0.68 22.93 13.08
N VAL A 670 -1.81 23.60 13.24
CA VAL A 670 -2.96 23.52 12.33
C VAL A 670 -3.23 24.91 11.73
N LYS A 671 -4.04 24.94 10.67
CA LYS A 671 -4.36 26.16 9.96
C LYS A 671 -5.26 27.10 10.77
N ASP A 672 -6.02 26.53 11.71
CA ASP A 672 -6.99 27.28 12.49
C ASP A 672 -6.31 28.03 13.64
N ASP A 673 -6.67 29.28 13.84
CA ASP A 673 -6.25 30.08 14.98
C ASP A 673 -7.27 29.96 16.12
N CYS A 674 -6.81 30.19 17.34
CA CYS A 674 -7.65 30.14 18.51
C CYS A 674 -8.71 31.26 18.47
N PRO A 675 -10.01 30.93 18.54
CA PRO A 675 -11.07 31.94 18.46
C PRO A 675 -11.08 32.91 19.66
N VAL A 676 -10.34 32.57 20.72
CA VAL A 676 -10.28 33.39 21.94
C VAL A 676 -9.07 34.34 21.93
N CYS A 677 -7.88 33.85 21.57
CA CYS A 677 -6.64 34.63 21.66
C CYS A 677 -5.92 34.87 20.32
N GLY A 678 -6.45 34.36 19.21
CA GLY A 678 -5.86 34.53 17.87
C GLY A 678 -4.53 33.80 17.62
N HIS A 679 -4.03 33.03 18.59
CA HIS A 679 -2.79 32.27 18.38
C HIS A 679 -3.06 30.97 17.62
N THR A 680 -2.08 30.53 16.82
CA THR A 680 -2.12 29.25 16.13
C THR A 680 -2.47 28.10 17.06
N MET A 681 -3.42 27.27 16.65
CA MET A 681 -3.80 26.06 17.38
C MET A 681 -2.92 24.87 16.98
N PHE A 682 -2.85 23.87 17.85
CA PHE A 682 -2.04 22.68 17.68
C PHE A 682 -2.88 21.42 17.88
N LYS A 683 -2.47 20.31 17.29
CA LYS A 683 -3.04 18.99 17.53
C LYS A 683 -1.96 17.98 17.91
N LYS A 684 -2.27 17.00 18.70
CA LYS A 684 -1.30 15.99 19.13
C LYS A 684 -0.80 15.16 17.95
N ALA A 685 0.52 15.04 17.80
CA ALA A 685 1.13 14.12 16.86
C ALA A 685 0.88 12.66 17.32
N GLY A 686 0.42 11.79 16.43
CA GLY A 686 0.20 10.37 16.73
C GLY A 686 -1.09 10.07 17.50
N ARG A 687 -1.00 9.17 18.50
CA ARG A 687 -2.14 8.76 19.34
C ARG A 687 -2.36 9.78 20.47
N GLY A 688 -3.43 10.53 20.44
CA GLY A 688 -3.77 11.52 21.47
C GLY A 688 -5.00 12.32 21.10
N PHE A 689 -5.19 13.45 21.78
CA PHE A 689 -6.28 14.36 21.55
C PHE A 689 -6.17 14.96 20.14
N LYS A 690 -7.12 14.66 19.28
CA LYS A 690 -7.06 15.02 17.84
C LYS A 690 -7.72 16.35 17.50
N LYS A 691 -8.56 16.88 18.40
CA LYS A 691 -9.13 18.23 18.19
C LYS A 691 -8.02 19.26 18.34
N PRO A 692 -8.03 20.33 17.55
CA PRO A 692 -7.13 21.43 17.79
C PRO A 692 -7.29 22.01 19.19
N PHE A 693 -6.19 22.46 19.81
CA PHE A 693 -6.17 23.07 21.14
C PHE A 693 -5.20 24.25 21.17
N CYS A 694 -5.48 25.20 22.05
CA CYS A 694 -4.62 26.34 22.29
C CYS A 694 -3.50 25.97 23.28
N ILE A 695 -2.29 26.45 23.02
CA ILE A 695 -1.11 26.26 23.90
C ILE A 695 -0.69 27.53 24.63
N ASN A 696 -1.41 28.64 24.46
CA ASN A 696 -1.16 29.88 25.18
C ASN A 696 -1.67 29.75 26.62
N PRO A 697 -0.80 29.78 27.66
CA PRO A 697 -1.19 29.60 29.04
C PRO A 697 -2.19 30.66 29.58
N GLU A 698 -2.17 31.85 28.98
CA GLU A 698 -3.02 32.98 29.37
C GLU A 698 -4.43 32.94 28.75
N CYS A 699 -4.67 31.96 27.86
CA CYS A 699 -5.93 31.83 27.16
C CYS A 699 -6.91 30.92 27.90
N SER A 700 -8.18 31.32 28.01
CA SER A 700 -9.21 30.46 28.59
C SER A 700 -9.46 29.16 27.84
N ASN A 701 -9.03 29.09 26.55
CA ASN A 701 -9.05 27.89 25.71
C ASN A 701 -7.74 27.08 25.80
N PHE A 702 -6.89 27.35 26.78
CA PHE A 702 -5.62 26.65 26.98
C PHE A 702 -5.84 25.19 27.39
N LEU A 703 -5.15 24.28 26.74
CA LEU A 703 -5.14 22.87 27.14
C LEU A 703 -3.76 22.49 27.69
N PRO A 704 -3.63 22.20 29.00
CA PRO A 704 -2.38 21.77 29.62
C PRO A 704 -1.81 20.52 28.99
N GLU A 705 -0.48 20.39 28.98
CA GLU A 705 0.22 19.27 28.32
C GLU A 705 -0.21 17.89 28.85
N GLU A 706 -0.49 17.79 30.13
CA GLU A 706 -0.96 16.57 30.80
C GLU A 706 -2.32 16.09 30.26
N LYS A 707 -3.18 17.02 29.84
CA LYS A 707 -4.50 16.71 29.26
C LYS A 707 -4.48 16.47 27.74
N ARG A 708 -3.34 16.68 27.07
CA ARG A 708 -3.18 16.46 25.62
C ARG A 708 -2.94 15.00 25.24
N GLY A 709 -2.65 14.12 26.21
CA GLY A 709 -2.41 12.68 26.03
C GLY A 709 -3.61 11.83 26.40
N TYR A 710 -3.63 10.55 26.00
CA TYR A 710 -4.53 9.59 26.61
C TYR A 710 -4.09 9.35 28.06
N PRO A 711 -5.04 9.27 29.02
CA PRO A 711 -4.68 8.89 30.37
C PRO A 711 -3.99 7.51 30.32
N ARG A 712 -2.77 7.44 30.82
CA ARG A 712 -2.11 6.16 31.10
C ARG A 712 -2.93 5.50 32.20
N LYS A 713 -3.51 4.31 31.95
CA LYS A 713 -3.99 3.44 32.99
C LYS A 713 -2.80 3.17 33.91
N LYS A 714 -2.83 3.72 35.14
CA LYS A 714 -1.94 3.27 36.21
C LYS A 714 -2.27 1.79 36.42
N ALA A 715 -1.23 0.97 36.49
CA ALA A 715 -1.38 -0.41 36.94
C ALA A 715 -2.07 -0.38 38.31
N ALA A 716 -3.17 -1.07 38.43
CA ALA A 716 -3.87 -1.23 39.67
C ALA A 716 -3.06 -2.20 40.52
N ASP A 717 -2.45 -1.67 41.61
CA ASP A 717 -2.09 -2.48 42.74
C ASP A 717 -3.35 -2.76 43.55
N SER A 718 -3.52 -4.02 43.83
CA SER A 718 -4.56 -4.62 44.64
C SER A 718 -4.49 -4.12 46.10
N ALA A 719 -5.59 -3.58 46.62
CA ALA A 719 -5.98 -3.73 48.04
C ALA A 719 -7.45 -3.30 48.23
N GLU A 720 -8.17 -4.18 48.89
CA GLU A 720 -9.55 -4.07 49.29
C GLU A 720 -9.76 -3.05 50.41
N GLY A 721 -10.92 -2.44 50.42
CA GLY A 721 -11.72 -2.21 51.66
C GLY A 721 -11.70 -0.81 52.28
N ALA A 722 -12.92 -0.27 52.33
CA ALA A 722 -13.47 0.68 53.34
C ALA A 722 -13.67 2.15 52.92
N GLU A 723 -14.92 2.52 52.92
CA GLU A 723 -15.54 3.85 52.85
C GLU A 723 -15.49 4.55 54.25
N PRO A 724 -16.08 5.77 54.39
CA PRO A 724 -15.33 7.03 54.43
C PRO A 724 -15.52 7.77 55.78
N ALA A 725 -14.67 8.75 56.05
CA ALA A 725 -15.01 9.86 56.94
C ALA A 725 -14.06 11.06 56.85
N ALA A 726 -14.69 12.16 57.02
CA ALA A 726 -14.38 13.57 56.99
C ALA A 726 -13.10 14.08 57.71
N ALA A 727 -12.62 15.17 57.07
CA ALA A 727 -12.19 16.45 57.68
C ALA A 727 -10.86 16.52 58.46
N ALA A 728 -10.18 17.61 58.10
CA ALA A 728 -9.35 18.50 58.93
C ALA A 728 -7.83 18.33 58.91
N GLU A 729 -7.24 19.34 58.27
CA GLU A 729 -6.16 20.25 58.67
C GLU A 729 -4.87 19.75 59.38
N GLU A 730 -3.83 20.31 58.86
CA GLU A 730 -2.64 20.92 59.51
C GLU A 730 -1.31 20.16 59.61
N THR A 731 -0.34 20.87 59.10
CA THR A 731 1.05 21.15 59.49
C THR A 731 2.16 20.09 59.33
N ALA A 732 3.05 20.52 58.51
CA ALA A 732 4.51 20.74 58.71
C ALA A 732 5.45 19.64 59.27
N GLU A 733 6.54 19.54 58.61
CA GLU A 733 7.94 19.52 59.02
C GLU A 733 8.78 18.24 58.89
N LYS A 734 9.86 18.49 58.13
CA LYS A 734 11.24 18.02 58.33
C LYS A 734 11.64 16.55 58.22
N LYS A 735 12.58 16.38 57.22
CA LYS A 735 13.71 15.43 57.13
C LYS A 735 14.46 15.18 58.48
N PRO A 736 15.35 14.15 58.60
CA PRO A 736 16.29 13.61 57.63
C PRO A 736 16.73 12.12 57.82
N ALA A 737 17.39 11.65 56.82
CA ALA A 737 18.63 10.87 56.68
C ALA A 737 18.94 9.62 57.54
N ARG A 738 19.54 8.68 56.87
CA ARG A 738 20.74 7.85 57.20
C ARG A 738 20.51 6.33 57.22
N ARG A 739 21.25 5.68 56.32
CA ARG A 739 22.37 4.68 56.51
C ARG A 739 21.96 3.40 57.27
N THR A 740 22.38 2.23 56.86
CA THR A 740 23.58 1.53 56.41
C THR A 740 23.24 0.06 56.22
N ALA A 741 23.79 -0.59 55.31
CA ALA A 741 24.96 -1.43 55.24
C ALA A 741 24.75 -2.92 55.45
N ALA A 742 25.32 -3.66 54.58
CA ALA A 742 26.31 -4.76 54.67
C ALA A 742 25.66 -6.14 54.89
N ALA A 743 26.18 -7.21 54.43
CA ALA A 743 27.41 -7.65 53.82
C ALA A 743 27.31 -9.15 53.51
N LYS A 744 28.22 -9.55 52.65
CA LYS A 744 29.13 -10.72 52.65
C LYS A 744 28.57 -12.02 52.07
N LYS A 745 29.29 -12.81 51.41
CA LYS A 745 30.71 -13.11 51.00
C LYS A 745 30.58 -14.36 50.11
N ALA A 746 31.37 -14.73 49.31
CA ALA A 746 32.76 -14.94 48.92
C ALA A 746 32.78 -16.23 48.08
N ASP A 747 33.60 -16.60 47.26
CA ASP A 747 34.98 -16.56 46.85
C ASP A 747 35.08 -17.64 45.76
N THR A 748 35.96 -17.71 44.90
CA THR A 748 37.42 -17.67 44.66
C THR A 748 37.63 -17.96 43.13
N ALA A 749 38.34 -17.26 42.45
CA ALA A 749 39.77 -17.04 42.25
C ALA A 749 40.43 -17.87 41.12
N LYS A 750 41.12 -17.17 40.31
CA LYS A 750 42.52 -17.22 39.80
C LYS A 750 42.70 -17.92 38.48
N THR A 751 43.51 -17.51 37.55
CA THR A 751 44.71 -16.65 37.44
C THR A 751 44.98 -16.35 35.97
N ALA A 752 45.25 -15.17 35.52
CA ALA A 752 46.51 -14.54 35.19
C ALA A 752 47.24 -15.15 33.93
N ALA A 753 47.83 -14.51 33.03
CA ALA A 753 48.45 -13.20 32.92
C ALA A 753 48.95 -12.94 31.49
N LYS A 754 48.94 -11.68 31.11
CA LYS A 754 50.01 -10.79 30.63
C LYS A 754 50.49 -10.81 29.19
N LYS A 755 50.40 -9.64 28.63
CA LYS A 755 51.42 -8.73 28.01
C LYS A 755 51.76 -9.04 26.54
N SER A 756 51.98 -8.09 25.65
CA SER A 756 52.25 -6.65 25.60
C SER A 756 52.22 -6.20 24.14
N ALA A 757 51.66 -5.11 23.78
CA ALA A 757 52.19 -3.78 23.53
C ALA A 757 53.16 -3.62 22.32
N ALA A 758 52.70 -2.74 21.39
CA ALA A 758 53.46 -1.67 20.73
C ALA A 758 54.33 -2.04 19.50
N LYS A 759 54.20 -1.41 18.37
CA LYS A 759 54.55 -0.06 17.95
C LYS A 759 54.51 0.02 16.41
N LYS A 760 54.01 1.12 15.93
CA LYS A 760 54.36 1.68 14.59
C LYS A 760 55.86 2.07 14.60
N PRO A 761 56.49 2.17 13.43
CA PRO A 761 56.64 3.50 12.89
C PRO A 761 56.52 3.65 11.36
N ALA A 762 56.53 4.90 11.01
CA ALA A 762 56.31 5.56 9.76
C ALA A 762 57.53 5.65 8.83
N ALA A 763 57.23 6.03 7.58
CA ALA A 763 57.93 6.94 6.66
C ALA A 763 59.15 6.45 5.87
N ALA A 764 59.10 6.63 4.57
CA ALA A 764 59.70 7.67 3.76
C ALA A 764 59.64 7.29 2.25
N LYS A 765 59.06 8.14 1.44
CA LYS A 765 59.60 9.04 0.40
C LYS A 765 60.67 8.47 -0.53
N THR A 766 60.36 8.56 -1.81
CA THR A 766 61.03 9.22 -2.94
C THR A 766 60.30 8.91 -4.23
N ALA A 767 59.80 9.80 -4.97
CA ALA A 767 60.16 10.92 -5.80
C ALA A 767 60.88 10.54 -7.12
N ALA A 768 60.37 11.17 -8.17
CA ALA A 768 60.89 11.51 -9.47
C ALA A 768 60.64 10.51 -10.59
N LYS A 769 60.27 10.85 -11.82
CA LYS A 769 60.27 12.08 -12.60
C LYS A 769 59.57 11.80 -13.93
N LYS A 770 58.84 12.78 -14.46
CA LYS A 770 58.50 12.92 -15.89
C LYS A 770 59.74 13.22 -16.71
N PRO A 771 59.72 13.07 -18.04
CA PRO A 771 59.31 14.11 -18.96
C PRO A 771 58.55 13.55 -20.20
N ALA A 772 57.58 14.22 -20.75
CA ALA A 772 57.39 15.41 -21.54
C ALA A 772 57.84 15.29 -23.04
N ALA A 773 56.92 15.71 -23.86
CA ALA A 773 57.01 16.35 -25.16
C ALA A 773 57.06 15.40 -26.37
N LYS A 774 56.44 15.66 -27.45
CA LYS A 774 55.89 16.74 -28.24
C LYS A 774 55.35 16.17 -29.56
N LYS A 775 54.30 16.80 -30.04
CA LYS A 775 54.06 17.41 -31.36
C LYS A 775 54.20 16.49 -32.62
N GLU A 776 53.42 16.60 -33.51
CA GLU A 776 52.75 17.54 -34.46
C GLU A 776 52.16 16.67 -35.58
N THR A 777 51.25 16.88 -36.32
CA THR A 777 50.49 17.93 -37.03
C THR A 777 49.63 17.28 -38.11
N ALA A 778 48.43 17.88 -38.30
CA ALA A 778 47.81 18.26 -39.56
C ALA A 778 47.70 17.21 -40.68
N SER A 779 46.64 17.10 -41.45
CA SER A 779 45.82 18.08 -42.14
C SER A 779 44.72 17.41 -42.95
N LYS A 780 43.57 18.09 -43.10
CA LYS A 780 42.77 18.37 -44.31
C LYS A 780 42.52 17.24 -45.33
N ALA A 781 41.34 17.04 -45.83
CA ALA A 781 40.39 17.86 -46.59
C ALA A 781 39.15 16.97 -46.88
N ALA A 782 37.91 17.40 -46.68
CA ALA A 782 37.05 18.11 -47.63
C ALA A 782 36.71 17.35 -48.96
N ALA A 783 35.41 17.10 -49.10
CA ALA A 783 34.51 17.45 -50.20
C ALA A 783 33.31 16.52 -50.24
N LYS A 784 32.10 17.01 -50.03
CA LYS A 784 31.09 17.44 -51.04
C LYS A 784 30.86 16.36 -52.12
N THR A 785 29.66 15.86 -52.30
CA THR A 785 28.50 16.47 -52.96
C THR A 785 27.35 15.46 -53.09
N THR A 786 26.15 15.94 -52.83
CA THR A 786 24.91 16.04 -53.60
C THR A 786 24.14 14.78 -54.01
N SER A 787 22.94 14.72 -53.52
CA SER A 787 21.64 14.83 -54.23
C SER A 787 21.27 13.69 -55.18
N THR A 788 20.14 13.04 -54.94
CA THR A 788 18.92 13.24 -55.70
C THR A 788 17.75 12.33 -55.26
N ARG A 789 16.65 12.94 -55.07
CA ARG A 789 15.22 12.63 -55.19
C ARG A 789 14.85 11.65 -56.31
N LYS A 790 13.81 10.81 -56.03
CA LYS A 790 12.59 10.55 -56.84
C LYS A 790 11.76 9.46 -56.17
N THR A 791 10.63 9.73 -55.62
CA THR A 791 9.21 9.80 -56.04
C THR A 791 8.64 8.62 -56.85
N ALA A 792 7.46 8.28 -56.41
CA ALA A 792 6.28 7.66 -57.05
C ALA A 792 6.18 6.13 -56.94
N ALA A 793 5.03 5.50 -56.83
CA ALA A 793 3.62 5.85 -56.65
C ALA A 793 2.81 4.57 -56.35
N LYS A 794 1.69 4.74 -55.63
CA LYS A 794 0.44 3.98 -55.67
C LYS A 794 0.32 2.71 -56.52
N LYS A 795 -0.27 1.65 -55.89
CA LYS A 795 -1.52 1.05 -56.48
C LYS A 795 -2.30 0.24 -55.42
N THR A 796 -3.52 0.64 -55.26
CA THR A 796 -4.70 -0.04 -54.70
C THR A 796 -5.12 -1.23 -55.57
N VAL A 797 -5.57 -2.33 -54.92
CA VAL A 797 -6.66 -3.15 -55.48
C VAL A 797 -7.43 -3.78 -54.29
N ALA A 798 -8.74 -3.55 -54.27
CA ALA A 798 -9.73 -4.21 -53.47
C ALA A 798 -10.30 -5.43 -54.18
N SER A 799 -10.77 -6.45 -53.45
CA SER A 799 -12.00 -7.18 -53.78
C SER A 799 -12.32 -8.24 -52.68
N LYS A 800 -13.43 -8.05 -52.02
CA LYS A 800 -14.70 -8.80 -52.04
C LYS A 800 -14.74 -10.21 -51.43
N ALA A 801 -15.37 -10.23 -50.30
CA ALA A 801 -16.50 -11.06 -49.85
C ALA A 801 -16.75 -12.48 -50.37
N LYS A 802 -16.97 -13.42 -49.44
CA LYS A 802 -18.15 -14.31 -49.43
C LYS A 802 -18.18 -15.14 -48.13
N LYS A 803 -19.30 -14.98 -47.40
CA LYS A 803 -19.87 -16.04 -46.57
C LYS A 803 -20.53 -17.08 -47.48
N PRO A 804 -20.72 -18.33 -47.08
CA PRO A 804 -22.05 -18.67 -46.61
C PRO A 804 -22.14 -19.57 -45.36
N ALA A 805 -23.34 -19.57 -44.87
CA ALA A 805 -23.94 -20.24 -43.78
C ALA A 805 -24.09 -21.78 -43.93
N GLY A 806 -24.26 -22.42 -42.78
CA GLY A 806 -25.31 -23.45 -42.62
C GLY A 806 -24.97 -24.70 -41.86
N LYS A 807 -25.64 -24.83 -40.70
CA LYS A 807 -26.26 -26.08 -40.13
C LYS A 807 -25.28 -27.27 -39.85
N GLU A 808 -25.15 -27.72 -38.63
CA GLU A 808 -26.10 -28.39 -37.72
C GLU A 808 -25.70 -28.14 -36.24
#